data_abe546328deba96241813838df3c5a5a
#
_entry.id   abe546328deba96241813838df3c5a5a
#
_cell.length_a   1.000
_cell.length_b   1.000
_cell.length_c   1.000
_cell.angle_alpha   90.00
_cell.angle_beta   90.00
_cell.angle_gamma   90.00
#
_symmetry.space_group_name_H-M   'P 1'
#
loop_
_entity.id
_entity.type
_entity.pdbx_description
1 polymer ?
#
loop_
_entity_poly.entity_id
_entity_poly.type
_entity_poly.pdbx_seq_one_letter_code
_entity_poly.pdbx_strand_id
1 'polypeptide(L)'
;MAKEKSLDLKLVRNIGVIAHIDAGKTTTTEHLLFYSGARKLGGVDEGTTTTDYDPEEQQRGITIYSACVPFEWAGYTFNLIDTPGHVDFTAEVERSLRVLDGAVVVFDGQKGVEAQSETVWRQANKYGVPRLVFVNKMDVVGANFARTLESINTRLTPHVAEHGRPVPIVIPIGSGGEADSSKPFHGVIDIVEMKAKFFDAGDLGKTVRIADIPEENQVEVAHYREQLFEVLTHHDDKDLITSAVLEGQDPDPAKVRQLIREQCIARKIFPVLSGSGREHIGIQPLLDAVTLYLPSPLDRPPVTGTDPKGKEVKRKPDPKEPFCGLVFKAAWHPSGNRYFVRVYSGVMRPGMRAFNPGKDVKENIPKLFHVYADPSRGLQEVENGPAGDIVCVVGLKDTVTGDTLCETAHPILLEPISFAESVVSQSIEPESGGDKDKLAQALEILQLEDPTFKVRADKDTGQNLMSGMGTLHLEVKRHRLERDFRIKVRVSQPRVSYREMLREGRTVEVKVDKLGDKPAFAELKVSFTNFKTDKPVSVYNQVNTEANPVPNAFLVAAEHALAEALQTGELGYPMMNAQARILDAKFDPQLSSDDSFIAAAIRAYREATEGNVQLLEPIMKVTVTTPSEFVGNILGDLSSRRGIVDRQESNSTGNMFEVDAYVPLARLFTYANEVRSLSQGRAAAGMEPHNYEPAPDDVLRQLRGE
;
A
#
# COMPACT_ATOMS: atom_id res chain seq x y z
N MET A 1 41.09 15.69 -13.75
CA MET A 1 39.91 16.21 -13.05
C MET A 1 38.91 16.63 -14.11
N ALA A 2 37.91 15.80 -14.42
CA ALA A 2 36.80 16.19 -15.28
C ALA A 2 36.01 17.26 -14.50
N LYS A 3 35.81 18.45 -15.09
CA LYS A 3 34.87 19.44 -14.54
C LYS A 3 33.51 18.78 -14.41
N GLU A 4 33.03 18.59 -13.19
CA GLU A 4 31.64 18.20 -12.96
C GLU A 4 30.72 19.15 -13.71
N LYS A 5 29.92 18.59 -14.62
CA LYS A 5 28.86 19.32 -15.29
C LYS A 5 27.79 19.58 -14.22
N SER A 6 27.64 20.82 -13.78
CA SER A 6 26.54 21.16 -12.87
C SER A 6 25.24 20.72 -13.51
N LEU A 7 24.42 19.93 -12.77
CA LEU A 7 23.14 19.42 -13.23
C LEU A 7 22.24 20.63 -13.61
N ASP A 8 21.89 20.76 -14.89
CA ASP A 8 20.92 21.77 -15.31
C ASP A 8 19.51 21.25 -15.04
N LEU A 9 18.86 21.80 -14.02
CA LEU A 9 17.53 21.37 -13.58
C LEU A 9 16.45 21.45 -14.66
N LYS A 10 16.62 22.30 -15.68
CA LYS A 10 15.70 22.36 -16.83
C LYS A 10 15.73 21.08 -17.66
N LEU A 11 16.87 20.42 -17.69
CA LEU A 11 17.10 19.19 -18.45
C LEU A 11 16.88 17.91 -17.63
N VAL A 12 16.44 18.01 -16.37
CA VAL A 12 16.13 16.86 -15.54
C VAL A 12 14.68 16.42 -15.74
N ARG A 13 14.45 15.11 -15.76
CA ARG A 13 13.12 14.49 -15.79
C ARG A 13 13.05 13.37 -14.74
N ASN A 14 12.37 13.63 -13.63
CA ASN A 14 12.06 12.60 -12.64
C ASN A 14 10.69 12.01 -12.96
N ILE A 15 10.68 10.87 -13.62
CA ILE A 15 9.46 10.28 -14.17
C ILE A 15 9.20 8.89 -13.59
N GLY A 16 7.91 8.53 -13.50
CA GLY A 16 7.47 7.18 -13.19
C GLY A 16 6.73 6.55 -14.36
N VAL A 17 6.90 5.25 -14.54
CA VAL A 17 6.02 4.46 -15.41
C VAL A 17 5.02 3.73 -14.53
N ILE A 18 3.73 4.02 -14.72
CA ILE A 18 2.62 3.48 -13.95
C ILE A 18 1.63 2.78 -14.87
N ALA A 19 1.13 1.62 -14.45
CA ALA A 19 0.23 0.82 -15.29
C ALA A 19 -0.56 -0.19 -14.46
N HIS A 20 -1.62 -0.72 -15.05
CA HIS A 20 -2.24 -1.97 -14.60
C HIS A 20 -1.30 -3.17 -14.86
N ILE A 21 -1.53 -4.28 -14.15
CA ILE A 21 -0.84 -5.56 -14.37
C ILE A 21 -1.01 -5.96 -15.84
N ASP A 22 0.03 -6.48 -16.45
CA ASP A 22 0.07 -6.93 -17.84
C ASP A 22 -0.21 -5.85 -18.91
N ALA A 23 -0.30 -4.57 -18.59
CA ALA A 23 -0.40 -3.52 -19.61
C ALA A 23 0.91 -3.31 -20.41
N GLY A 24 1.99 -3.99 -20.03
CA GLY A 24 3.29 -3.89 -20.66
C GLY A 24 4.19 -2.80 -20.08
N LYS A 25 4.02 -2.50 -18.78
CA LYS A 25 4.84 -1.54 -18.04
C LYS A 25 6.32 -1.86 -18.15
N THR A 26 6.74 -3.04 -17.67
CA THR A 26 8.16 -3.47 -17.66
C THR A 26 8.73 -3.52 -19.08
N THR A 27 7.97 -4.03 -20.06
CA THR A 27 8.38 -4.02 -21.47
C THR A 27 8.62 -2.59 -21.97
N THR A 28 7.72 -1.65 -21.66
CA THR A 28 7.89 -0.24 -22.04
C THR A 28 9.13 0.35 -21.36
N THR A 29 9.32 0.12 -20.06
CA THR A 29 10.48 0.58 -19.29
C THR A 29 11.80 0.05 -19.87
N GLU A 30 11.89 -1.24 -20.16
CA GLU A 30 13.09 -1.85 -20.78
C GLU A 30 13.42 -1.23 -22.14
N HIS A 31 12.40 -0.91 -22.96
CA HIS A 31 12.62 -0.23 -24.24
C HIS A 31 13.08 1.22 -24.08
N LEU A 32 12.56 1.96 -23.08
CA LEU A 32 13.08 3.30 -22.76
C LEU A 32 14.58 3.24 -22.44
N LEU A 33 15.01 2.25 -21.65
CA LEU A 33 16.42 2.05 -21.29
C LEU A 33 17.26 1.56 -22.49
N PHE A 34 16.69 0.74 -23.35
CA PHE A 34 17.37 0.23 -24.54
C PHE A 34 17.67 1.34 -25.56
N TYR A 35 16.67 2.14 -25.91
CA TYR A 35 16.86 3.23 -26.87
C TYR A 35 17.74 4.37 -26.35
N SER A 36 17.75 4.59 -25.05
CA SER A 36 18.70 5.54 -24.44
C SER A 36 20.15 5.06 -24.48
N GLY A 37 20.40 3.82 -24.87
CA GLY A 37 21.73 3.21 -24.86
C GLY A 37 22.24 2.84 -23.48
N ALA A 38 21.39 2.98 -22.45
CA ALA A 38 21.74 2.62 -21.08
C ALA A 38 21.93 1.12 -20.91
N ARG A 39 21.18 0.31 -21.68
CA ARG A 39 21.15 -1.15 -21.54
C ARG A 39 20.91 -1.92 -22.85
N LYS A 40 21.25 -3.23 -22.79
CA LYS A 40 20.73 -4.21 -23.74
C LYS A 40 19.28 -4.53 -23.36
N LEU A 41 18.47 -4.83 -24.35
CA LEU A 41 17.07 -5.19 -24.13
C LEU A 41 16.97 -6.47 -23.31
N GLY A 42 16.23 -6.43 -22.19
CA GLY A 42 15.90 -7.58 -21.37
C GLY A 42 14.49 -8.10 -21.69
N GLY A 43 14.29 -9.42 -21.64
CA GLY A 43 12.98 -10.06 -21.82
C GLY A 43 12.28 -10.29 -20.49
N VAL A 44 11.00 -9.92 -20.42
CA VAL A 44 10.17 -10.15 -19.21
C VAL A 44 9.96 -11.65 -19.01
N ASP A 45 9.62 -12.37 -20.09
CA ASP A 45 9.38 -13.82 -20.05
C ASP A 45 10.65 -14.63 -19.75
N GLU A 46 11.82 -14.05 -20.03
CA GLU A 46 13.13 -14.66 -19.80
C GLU A 46 13.71 -14.32 -18.42
N GLY A 47 13.06 -13.45 -17.65
CA GLY A 47 13.53 -12.96 -16.34
C GLY A 47 14.87 -12.19 -16.42
N THR A 48 15.15 -11.55 -17.55
CA THR A 48 16.43 -10.85 -17.81
C THR A 48 16.27 -9.32 -17.77
N THR A 49 15.14 -8.83 -17.28
CA THR A 49 14.83 -7.39 -17.18
C THR A 49 15.76 -6.67 -16.22
N THR A 50 15.98 -5.40 -16.50
CA THR A 50 16.86 -4.53 -15.73
C THR A 50 16.22 -4.03 -14.45
N THR A 51 14.92 -3.75 -14.50
CA THR A 51 14.18 -3.11 -13.41
C THR A 51 13.68 -4.12 -12.39
N ASP A 52 13.34 -5.33 -12.83
CA ASP A 52 12.92 -6.44 -11.95
C ASP A 52 14.18 -7.23 -11.55
N TYR A 53 14.90 -6.75 -10.54
CA TYR A 53 16.18 -7.32 -10.10
C TYR A 53 16.05 -8.34 -8.97
N ASP A 54 14.92 -8.36 -8.28
CA ASP A 54 14.67 -9.32 -7.20
C ASP A 54 14.25 -10.69 -7.80
N PRO A 55 14.80 -11.82 -7.33
CA PRO A 55 14.42 -13.15 -7.81
C PRO A 55 12.93 -13.45 -7.78
N GLU A 56 12.17 -12.88 -6.82
CA GLU A 56 10.71 -13.01 -6.76
C GLU A 56 10.03 -12.30 -7.94
N GLU A 57 10.53 -11.12 -8.33
CA GLU A 57 10.03 -10.38 -9.49
C GLU A 57 10.25 -11.18 -10.79
N GLN A 58 11.47 -11.68 -10.96
CA GLN A 58 11.85 -12.46 -12.13
C GLN A 58 11.07 -13.79 -12.24
N GLN A 59 10.90 -14.49 -11.13
CA GLN A 59 10.17 -15.75 -11.11
C GLN A 59 8.67 -15.57 -11.36
N ARG A 60 8.10 -14.45 -10.91
CA ARG A 60 6.66 -14.16 -11.01
C ARG A 60 6.29 -13.34 -12.25
N GLY A 61 7.27 -12.72 -12.91
CA GLY A 61 7.06 -11.80 -14.04
C GLY A 61 6.33 -10.51 -13.66
N ILE A 62 6.41 -10.08 -12.39
CA ILE A 62 5.77 -8.85 -11.89
C ILE A 62 6.75 -7.99 -11.11
N THR A 63 6.66 -6.68 -11.26
CA THR A 63 7.41 -5.74 -10.44
C THR A 63 6.82 -5.67 -9.02
N ILE A 64 7.66 -5.84 -8.01
CA ILE A 64 7.31 -5.81 -6.58
C ILE A 64 7.88 -4.55 -5.93
N TYR A 65 9.13 -4.22 -6.23
CA TYR A 65 9.87 -3.09 -5.67
C TYR A 65 10.06 -2.00 -6.73
N SER A 66 9.91 -0.74 -6.32
CA SER A 66 10.24 0.36 -7.22
C SER A 66 11.75 0.41 -7.48
N ALA A 67 12.15 0.42 -8.74
CA ALA A 67 13.53 0.62 -9.17
C ALA A 67 13.75 2.05 -9.65
N CYS A 68 14.87 2.67 -9.27
CA CYS A 68 15.25 3.99 -9.78
C CYS A 68 16.45 3.83 -10.72
N VAL A 69 16.29 4.21 -11.98
CA VAL A 69 17.29 4.02 -13.03
C VAL A 69 17.59 5.36 -13.70
N PRO A 70 18.78 5.94 -13.53
CA PRO A 70 19.19 7.12 -14.25
C PRO A 70 19.66 6.77 -15.68
N PHE A 71 19.27 7.57 -16.66
CA PHE A 71 19.76 7.51 -18.03
C PHE A 71 19.70 8.87 -18.72
N GLU A 72 20.27 8.98 -19.92
CA GLU A 72 20.25 10.19 -20.74
C GLU A 72 19.53 9.97 -22.07
N TRP A 73 18.76 10.96 -22.51
CA TRP A 73 18.12 11.00 -23.83
C TRP A 73 18.09 12.42 -24.36
N ALA A 74 18.53 12.63 -25.61
CA ALA A 74 18.52 13.93 -26.28
C ALA A 74 19.12 15.08 -25.45
N GLY A 75 20.14 14.82 -24.61
CA GLY A 75 20.77 15.78 -23.72
C GLY A 75 20.03 16.04 -22.39
N TYR A 76 18.93 15.34 -22.14
CA TYR A 76 18.22 15.36 -20.86
C TYR A 76 18.68 14.21 -19.94
N THR A 77 18.71 14.49 -18.65
CA THR A 77 18.95 13.48 -17.60
C THR A 77 17.62 12.98 -17.05
N PHE A 78 17.39 11.69 -17.15
CA PHE A 78 16.20 11.02 -16.63
C PHE A 78 16.53 10.28 -15.35
N ASN A 79 15.69 10.43 -14.34
CA ASN A 79 15.58 9.53 -13.21
C ASN A 79 14.24 8.78 -13.36
N LEU A 80 14.32 7.57 -13.91
CA LEU A 80 13.15 6.73 -14.14
C LEU A 80 12.86 5.89 -12.89
N ILE A 81 11.66 6.01 -12.36
CA ILE A 81 11.18 5.17 -11.27
C ILE A 81 10.16 4.19 -11.84
N ASP A 82 10.54 2.92 -11.92
CA ASP A 82 9.62 1.84 -12.25
C ASP A 82 8.81 1.46 -11.02
N THR A 83 7.47 1.42 -11.14
CA THR A 83 6.57 1.19 -10.00
C THR A 83 5.85 -0.14 -10.13
N PRO A 84 5.54 -0.84 -9.01
CA PRO A 84 4.73 -2.04 -9.07
C PRO A 84 3.36 -1.80 -9.70
N GLY A 85 2.86 -2.81 -10.41
CA GLY A 85 1.50 -2.79 -10.97
C GLY A 85 0.47 -3.49 -10.09
N HIS A 86 0.83 -4.26 -9.05
CA HIS A 86 -0.07 -5.08 -8.26
C HIS A 86 -0.64 -4.32 -7.05
N VAL A 87 -1.93 -4.53 -6.73
CA VAL A 87 -2.63 -3.84 -5.62
C VAL A 87 -1.99 -4.08 -4.25
N ASP A 88 -1.36 -5.23 -4.04
CA ASP A 88 -0.69 -5.56 -2.79
C ASP A 88 0.56 -4.69 -2.52
N PHE A 89 1.08 -4.02 -3.56
CA PHE A 89 2.26 -3.15 -3.49
C PHE A 89 1.92 -1.66 -3.67
N THR A 90 0.69 -1.28 -3.35
CA THR A 90 0.19 0.11 -3.47
C THR A 90 1.07 1.12 -2.71
N ALA A 91 1.68 0.70 -1.60
CA ALA A 91 2.61 1.54 -0.84
C ALA A 91 3.86 1.94 -1.63
N GLU A 92 4.38 1.04 -2.47
CA GLU A 92 5.49 1.34 -3.38
C GLU A 92 5.09 2.38 -4.43
N VAL A 93 3.85 2.30 -4.93
CA VAL A 93 3.29 3.28 -5.87
C VAL A 93 3.12 4.64 -5.20
N GLU A 94 2.54 4.69 -3.99
CA GLU A 94 2.33 5.93 -3.22
C GLU A 94 3.65 6.66 -2.96
N ARG A 95 4.68 5.95 -2.48
CA ARG A 95 5.99 6.57 -2.21
C ARG A 95 6.70 7.04 -3.46
N SER A 96 6.55 6.33 -4.58
CA SER A 96 7.10 6.74 -5.86
C SER A 96 6.41 7.99 -6.40
N LEU A 97 5.07 8.01 -6.44
CA LEU A 97 4.29 9.17 -6.91
C LEU A 97 4.58 10.45 -6.12
N ARG A 98 4.93 10.34 -4.84
CA ARG A 98 5.26 11.49 -3.97
C ARG A 98 6.50 12.25 -4.42
N VAL A 99 7.43 11.58 -5.12
CA VAL A 99 8.73 12.13 -5.51
C VAL A 99 8.87 12.36 -7.01
N LEU A 100 7.88 11.98 -7.81
CA LEU A 100 7.86 12.19 -9.25
C LEU A 100 7.51 13.63 -9.62
N ASP A 101 8.14 14.12 -10.68
CA ASP A 101 7.75 15.37 -11.32
C ASP A 101 6.67 15.13 -12.40
N GLY A 102 6.75 14.00 -13.12
CA GLY A 102 5.79 13.58 -14.12
C GLY A 102 5.68 12.06 -14.22
N ALA A 103 4.71 11.57 -14.97
CA ALA A 103 4.50 10.13 -15.16
C ALA A 103 4.10 9.75 -16.58
N VAL A 104 4.39 8.51 -16.96
CA VAL A 104 3.84 7.84 -18.15
C VAL A 104 2.85 6.78 -17.66
N VAL A 105 1.59 6.90 -18.07
CA VAL A 105 0.55 5.91 -17.76
C VAL A 105 0.37 5.00 -18.95
N VAL A 106 0.64 3.70 -18.77
CA VAL A 106 0.53 2.71 -19.84
C VAL A 106 -0.81 2.00 -19.75
N PHE A 107 -1.57 2.02 -20.85
CA PHE A 107 -2.83 1.29 -21.01
C PHE A 107 -2.69 0.20 -22.06
N ASP A 108 -3.39 -0.91 -21.85
CA ASP A 108 -3.53 -1.97 -22.83
C ASP A 108 -4.55 -1.56 -23.89
N GLY A 109 -4.14 -1.49 -25.15
CA GLY A 109 -4.99 -1.10 -26.28
C GLY A 109 -6.16 -2.05 -26.56
N GLN A 110 -6.08 -3.30 -26.08
CA GLN A 110 -7.14 -4.28 -26.16
C GLN A 110 -8.17 -4.13 -25.03
N LYS A 111 -7.69 -3.89 -23.77
CA LYS A 111 -8.53 -3.89 -22.58
C LYS A 111 -9.03 -2.49 -22.18
N GLY A 112 -8.32 -1.43 -22.52
CA GLY A 112 -8.62 -0.07 -22.11
C GLY A 112 -8.39 0.18 -20.62
N VAL A 113 -9.29 0.91 -19.96
CA VAL A 113 -9.21 1.22 -18.53
C VAL A 113 -9.71 0.03 -17.70
N GLU A 114 -8.86 -0.48 -16.85
CA GLU A 114 -9.18 -1.51 -15.86
C GLU A 114 -9.27 -0.91 -14.46
N ALA A 115 -9.86 -1.63 -13.50
CA ALA A 115 -10.13 -1.12 -12.13
C ALA A 115 -8.87 -0.58 -11.42
N GLN A 116 -7.74 -1.24 -11.61
CA GLN A 116 -6.49 -0.82 -11.02
C GLN A 116 -5.94 0.46 -11.65
N SER A 117 -6.19 0.66 -12.96
CA SER A 117 -5.85 1.92 -13.64
C SER A 117 -6.54 3.12 -12.99
N GLU A 118 -7.81 2.96 -12.57
CA GLU A 118 -8.55 4.01 -11.84
C GLU A 118 -7.89 4.35 -10.49
N THR A 119 -7.44 3.32 -9.76
CA THR A 119 -6.77 3.52 -8.45
C THR A 119 -5.47 4.31 -8.61
N VAL A 120 -4.61 3.88 -9.54
CA VAL A 120 -3.32 4.55 -9.81
C VAL A 120 -3.55 5.97 -10.34
N TRP A 121 -4.57 6.16 -11.18
CA TRP A 121 -4.95 7.49 -11.70
C TRP A 121 -5.38 8.44 -10.58
N ARG A 122 -6.20 7.97 -9.62
CA ARG A 122 -6.59 8.75 -8.43
C ARG A 122 -5.41 9.12 -7.55
N GLN A 123 -4.48 8.18 -7.35
CA GLN A 123 -3.24 8.43 -6.61
C GLN A 123 -2.39 9.51 -7.30
N ALA A 124 -2.23 9.44 -8.63
CA ALA A 124 -1.53 10.47 -9.39
C ALA A 124 -2.23 11.85 -9.32
N ASN A 125 -3.57 11.88 -9.26
CA ASN A 125 -4.35 13.11 -9.02
C ASN A 125 -4.08 13.69 -7.62
N LYS A 126 -4.06 12.83 -6.58
CA LYS A 126 -3.78 13.22 -5.19
C LYS A 126 -2.44 13.97 -5.07
N TYR A 127 -1.40 13.49 -5.76
CA TYR A 127 -0.07 14.12 -5.75
C TYR A 127 0.12 15.18 -6.84
N GLY A 128 -0.91 15.48 -7.60
CA GLY A 128 -0.85 16.49 -8.65
C GLY A 128 0.18 16.22 -9.73
N VAL A 129 0.40 14.95 -10.11
CA VAL A 129 1.43 14.53 -11.06
C VAL A 129 0.94 14.73 -12.50
N PRO A 130 1.59 15.62 -13.32
CA PRO A 130 1.39 15.69 -14.75
C PRO A 130 1.76 14.38 -15.43
N ARG A 131 1.03 13.99 -16.49
CA ARG A 131 1.22 12.68 -17.09
C ARG A 131 0.98 12.64 -18.57
N LEU A 132 1.71 11.73 -19.24
CA LEU A 132 1.44 11.27 -20.59
C LEU A 132 0.69 9.94 -20.52
N VAL A 133 -0.11 9.67 -21.51
CA VAL A 133 -0.79 8.39 -21.71
C VAL A 133 -0.13 7.66 -22.86
N PHE A 134 0.21 6.39 -22.66
CA PHE A 134 0.73 5.52 -23.69
C PHE A 134 -0.18 4.31 -23.88
N VAL A 135 -0.86 4.26 -25.03
CA VAL A 135 -1.71 3.12 -25.42
C VAL A 135 -0.82 2.08 -26.08
N ASN A 136 -0.46 1.08 -25.30
CA ASN A 136 0.46 -0.02 -25.65
C ASN A 136 -0.31 -1.20 -26.27
N LYS A 137 0.41 -2.16 -26.84
CA LYS A 137 -0.12 -3.39 -27.42
C LYS A 137 -1.08 -3.16 -28.59
N MET A 138 -0.81 -2.15 -29.40
CA MET A 138 -1.60 -1.91 -30.60
C MET A 138 -1.46 -3.02 -31.68
N ASP A 139 -0.46 -3.89 -31.55
CA ASP A 139 -0.21 -5.11 -32.33
C ASP A 139 -1.13 -6.29 -31.97
N VAL A 140 -1.81 -6.25 -30.84
CA VAL A 140 -2.63 -7.38 -30.36
C VAL A 140 -4.01 -7.38 -31.00
N VAL A 141 -4.51 -8.58 -31.29
CA VAL A 141 -5.88 -8.79 -31.83
C VAL A 141 -6.92 -8.11 -30.96
N GLY A 142 -7.77 -7.30 -31.58
CA GLY A 142 -8.84 -6.55 -30.88
C GLY A 142 -8.37 -5.26 -30.20
N ALA A 143 -7.11 -4.86 -30.37
CA ALA A 143 -6.66 -3.54 -29.94
C ALA A 143 -7.43 -2.45 -30.71
N ASN A 144 -7.83 -1.40 -29.98
CA ASN A 144 -8.60 -0.30 -30.56
C ASN A 144 -8.30 1.01 -29.83
N PHE A 145 -7.62 1.91 -30.51
CA PHE A 145 -7.19 3.19 -29.95
C PHE A 145 -8.36 4.09 -29.55
N ALA A 146 -9.36 4.23 -30.44
CA ALA A 146 -10.52 5.09 -30.19
C ALA A 146 -11.35 4.60 -28.98
N ARG A 147 -11.59 3.28 -28.86
CA ARG A 147 -12.28 2.66 -27.71
C ARG A 147 -11.50 2.87 -26.41
N THR A 148 -10.18 2.72 -26.46
CA THR A 148 -9.33 2.95 -25.28
C THR A 148 -9.37 4.42 -24.85
N LEU A 149 -9.30 5.36 -25.80
CA LEU A 149 -9.42 6.79 -25.54
C LEU A 149 -10.78 7.14 -24.92
N GLU A 150 -11.87 6.60 -25.45
CA GLU A 150 -13.22 6.78 -24.90
C GLU A 150 -13.34 6.20 -23.48
N SER A 151 -12.76 5.04 -23.23
CA SER A 151 -12.70 4.43 -21.89
C SER A 151 -11.97 5.33 -20.89
N ILE A 152 -10.87 5.98 -21.29
CA ILE A 152 -10.15 6.95 -20.45
C ILE A 152 -11.02 8.18 -20.18
N ASN A 153 -11.67 8.74 -21.20
CA ASN A 153 -12.55 9.88 -21.06
C ASN A 153 -13.71 9.62 -20.10
N THR A 154 -14.36 8.48 -20.23
CA THR A 154 -15.59 8.17 -19.47
C THR A 154 -15.30 7.73 -18.03
N ARG A 155 -14.21 7.01 -17.80
CA ARG A 155 -13.93 6.39 -16.49
C ARG A 155 -12.92 7.17 -15.64
N LEU A 156 -11.95 7.85 -16.26
CA LEU A 156 -10.88 8.54 -15.53
C LEU A 156 -11.04 10.05 -15.49
N THR A 157 -11.71 10.63 -16.50
CA THR A 157 -11.90 12.08 -16.62
C THR A 157 -13.36 12.47 -16.90
N PRO A 158 -14.34 11.91 -16.15
CA PRO A 158 -15.76 12.17 -16.40
C PRO A 158 -16.15 13.66 -16.20
N HIS A 159 -15.38 14.39 -15.41
CA HIS A 159 -15.57 15.82 -15.16
C HIS A 159 -14.39 16.61 -15.72
N VAL A 160 -14.40 16.87 -17.02
CA VAL A 160 -13.30 17.50 -17.79
C VAL A 160 -12.82 18.81 -17.15
N ALA A 161 -13.74 19.62 -16.62
CA ALA A 161 -13.40 20.90 -15.99
C ALA A 161 -12.50 20.77 -14.75
N GLU A 162 -12.60 19.65 -14.05
CA GLU A 162 -11.84 19.41 -12.79
C GLU A 162 -10.61 18.52 -12.98
N HIS A 163 -10.66 17.63 -13.99
CA HIS A 163 -9.69 16.51 -14.06
C HIS A 163 -8.82 16.52 -15.32
N GLY A 164 -9.01 17.47 -16.23
CA GLY A 164 -8.31 17.54 -17.50
C GLY A 164 -8.86 16.54 -18.54
N ARG A 165 -8.35 16.61 -19.77
CA ARG A 165 -8.84 15.81 -20.92
C ARG A 165 -7.69 15.04 -21.57
N PRO A 166 -7.83 13.74 -21.88
CA PRO A 166 -6.88 13.01 -22.72
C PRO A 166 -6.99 13.51 -24.16
N VAL A 167 -5.86 13.84 -24.76
CA VAL A 167 -5.80 14.41 -26.12
C VAL A 167 -4.74 13.65 -26.93
N PRO A 168 -5.12 13.00 -28.05
CA PRO A 168 -4.17 12.35 -28.94
C PRO A 168 -3.14 13.32 -29.52
N ILE A 169 -1.88 12.92 -29.52
CA ILE A 169 -0.77 13.62 -30.18
C ILE A 169 0.00 12.67 -31.11
N VAL A 170 -0.03 11.35 -30.83
CA VAL A 170 0.54 10.32 -31.69
C VAL A 170 -0.48 9.19 -31.81
N ILE A 171 -1.01 8.98 -33.02
CA ILE A 171 -2.03 7.99 -33.32
C ILE A 171 -1.46 6.78 -34.07
N PRO A 172 -2.07 5.58 -33.97
CA PRO A 172 -1.56 4.39 -34.65
C PRO A 172 -1.87 4.37 -36.15
N ILE A 173 -1.02 3.70 -36.93
CA ILE A 173 -1.32 3.30 -38.31
C ILE A 173 -1.68 1.83 -38.27
N GLY A 174 -2.97 1.53 -38.40
CA GLY A 174 -3.50 0.19 -38.26
C GLY A 174 -3.64 -0.30 -36.82
N SER A 175 -4.12 -1.53 -36.65
CA SER A 175 -4.29 -2.20 -35.37
C SER A 175 -4.31 -3.73 -35.51
N GLY A 176 -3.83 -4.46 -34.52
CA GLY A 176 -3.72 -5.93 -34.55
C GLY A 176 -2.50 -6.42 -35.32
N GLY A 177 -2.29 -7.75 -35.30
CA GLY A 177 -1.17 -8.41 -35.98
C GLY A 177 -1.39 -8.64 -37.48
N GLU A 178 -0.32 -8.95 -38.20
CA GLU A 178 -0.36 -9.22 -39.66
C GLU A 178 -1.29 -10.39 -40.05
N ALA A 179 -1.39 -11.41 -39.19
CA ALA A 179 -2.21 -12.57 -39.44
C ALA A 179 -3.72 -12.34 -39.20
N ASP A 180 -4.08 -11.36 -38.41
CA ASP A 180 -5.41 -11.25 -37.82
C ASP A 180 -6.14 -9.95 -38.21
N SER A 181 -5.47 -9.02 -38.87
CA SER A 181 -6.01 -7.72 -39.24
C SER A 181 -5.86 -7.44 -40.74
N SER A 182 -6.91 -6.84 -41.31
CA SER A 182 -6.83 -6.31 -42.69
C SER A 182 -5.96 -5.05 -42.79
N LYS A 183 -5.70 -4.40 -41.65
CA LYS A 183 -4.83 -3.23 -41.51
C LYS A 183 -3.97 -3.40 -40.26
N PRO A 184 -2.90 -4.22 -40.32
CA PRO A 184 -2.06 -4.48 -39.17
C PRO A 184 -1.33 -3.23 -38.69
N PHE A 185 -1.03 -3.19 -37.40
CA PHE A 185 -0.29 -2.11 -36.78
C PHE A 185 1.18 -2.13 -37.25
N HIS A 186 1.65 -1.07 -37.90
CA HIS A 186 2.99 -1.01 -38.47
C HIS A 186 3.69 0.35 -38.36
N GLY A 187 3.05 1.34 -37.71
CA GLY A 187 3.63 2.65 -37.54
C GLY A 187 2.74 3.59 -36.73
N VAL A 188 3.19 4.81 -36.58
CA VAL A 188 2.43 5.87 -35.88
C VAL A 188 2.47 7.17 -36.65
N ILE A 189 1.48 8.03 -36.43
CA ILE A 189 1.40 9.39 -37.00
C ILE A 189 1.49 10.41 -35.87
N ASP A 190 2.46 11.29 -35.98
CA ASP A 190 2.59 12.48 -35.14
C ASP A 190 1.73 13.59 -35.73
N ILE A 191 0.61 13.90 -35.06
CA ILE A 191 -0.37 14.87 -35.55
C ILE A 191 0.05 16.33 -35.26
N VAL A 192 1.08 16.55 -34.45
CA VAL A 192 1.67 17.87 -34.23
C VAL A 192 2.63 18.22 -35.38
N GLU A 193 3.52 17.27 -35.74
CA GLU A 193 4.48 17.41 -36.83
C GLU A 193 3.89 17.11 -38.21
N MET A 194 2.69 16.52 -38.28
CA MET A 194 2.04 16.03 -39.51
C MET A 194 2.92 15.08 -40.32
N LYS A 195 3.52 14.09 -39.62
CA LYS A 195 4.41 13.08 -40.23
C LYS A 195 4.08 11.67 -39.72
N ALA A 196 4.19 10.71 -40.63
CA ALA A 196 4.16 9.28 -40.31
C ALA A 196 5.57 8.80 -39.95
N LYS A 197 5.66 7.91 -38.95
CA LYS A 197 6.91 7.30 -38.48
C LYS A 197 6.79 5.78 -38.55
N PHE A 198 7.72 5.14 -39.29
CA PHE A 198 7.82 3.70 -39.44
C PHE A 198 9.13 3.21 -38.86
N PHE A 199 9.11 2.07 -38.20
CA PHE A 199 10.21 1.54 -37.43
C PHE A 199 10.74 0.27 -38.07
N ASP A 200 12.06 0.13 -38.21
CA ASP A 200 12.68 -1.03 -38.84
C ASP A 200 12.75 -2.21 -37.84
N ALA A 201 12.00 -3.27 -38.10
CA ALA A 201 12.00 -4.49 -37.27
C ALA A 201 13.39 -5.20 -37.27
N GLY A 202 14.18 -5.03 -38.34
CA GLY A 202 15.49 -5.66 -38.47
C GLY A 202 16.55 -5.17 -37.50
N ASP A 203 16.37 -3.97 -36.95
CA ASP A 203 17.26 -3.37 -35.94
C ASP A 203 16.55 -3.08 -34.60
N LEU A 204 15.46 -3.75 -34.36
CA LEU A 204 14.62 -3.57 -33.15
C LEU A 204 14.07 -2.14 -33.05
N GLY A 205 13.65 -1.57 -34.17
CA GLY A 205 13.02 -0.26 -34.24
C GLY A 205 13.95 0.93 -34.03
N LYS A 206 15.28 0.76 -34.06
CA LYS A 206 16.24 1.87 -33.90
C LYS A 206 16.19 2.85 -35.05
N THR A 207 16.09 2.35 -36.27
CA THR A 207 15.95 3.18 -37.47
C THR A 207 14.50 3.59 -37.65
N VAL A 208 14.25 4.89 -37.61
CA VAL A 208 12.92 5.49 -37.79
C VAL A 208 12.88 6.17 -39.15
N ARG A 209 12.02 5.69 -40.05
CA ARG A 209 11.75 6.30 -41.33
C ARG A 209 10.58 7.29 -41.20
N ILE A 210 10.84 8.56 -41.46
CA ILE A 210 9.82 9.61 -41.47
C ILE A 210 9.27 9.73 -42.89
N ALA A 211 7.96 9.78 -43.03
CA ALA A 211 7.24 9.90 -44.30
C ALA A 211 6.04 10.82 -44.20
N ASP A 212 5.44 11.15 -45.33
CA ASP A 212 4.18 11.83 -45.37
C ASP A 212 3.04 10.90 -44.92
N ILE A 213 1.93 11.48 -44.45
CA ILE A 213 0.80 10.76 -43.93
C ILE A 213 0.12 9.97 -45.07
N PRO A 214 -0.11 8.65 -44.94
CA PRO A 214 -0.83 7.87 -45.94
C PRO A 214 -2.22 8.44 -46.22
N GLU A 215 -2.66 8.39 -47.48
CA GLU A 215 -3.95 8.93 -47.89
C GLU A 215 -5.13 8.36 -47.09
N GLU A 216 -5.09 7.09 -46.79
CA GLU A 216 -6.10 6.38 -46.00
C GLU A 216 -6.23 6.87 -44.54
N ASN A 217 -5.22 7.54 -43.97
CA ASN A 217 -5.22 8.04 -42.60
C ASN A 217 -5.55 9.55 -42.53
N GLN A 218 -5.63 10.26 -43.63
CA GLN A 218 -5.84 11.72 -43.67
C GLN A 218 -7.11 12.15 -42.94
N VAL A 219 -8.21 11.43 -43.12
CA VAL A 219 -9.50 11.74 -42.47
C VAL A 219 -9.42 11.58 -40.95
N GLU A 220 -8.78 10.50 -40.48
CA GLU A 220 -8.59 10.23 -39.07
C GLU A 220 -7.66 11.27 -38.43
N VAL A 221 -6.57 11.61 -39.09
CA VAL A 221 -5.62 12.64 -38.64
C VAL A 221 -6.32 14.00 -38.55
N ALA A 222 -7.11 14.39 -39.58
CA ALA A 222 -7.86 15.65 -39.54
C ALA A 222 -8.80 15.70 -38.32
N HIS A 223 -9.52 14.62 -38.05
CA HIS A 223 -10.42 14.52 -36.90
C HIS A 223 -9.69 14.69 -35.56
N TYR A 224 -8.59 13.97 -35.30
CA TYR A 224 -7.86 14.12 -34.06
C TYR A 224 -7.14 15.45 -33.95
N ARG A 225 -6.68 16.04 -35.06
CA ARG A 225 -6.06 17.36 -35.08
C ARG A 225 -7.08 18.46 -34.75
N GLU A 226 -8.29 18.37 -35.26
CA GLU A 226 -9.37 19.27 -34.89
C GLU A 226 -9.70 19.20 -33.40
N GLN A 227 -9.82 18.00 -32.84
CA GLN A 227 -10.00 17.80 -31.40
C GLN A 227 -8.86 18.37 -30.59
N LEU A 228 -7.59 18.18 -31.01
CA LEU A 228 -6.43 18.76 -30.38
C LEU A 228 -6.53 20.29 -30.31
N PHE A 229 -6.84 20.95 -31.43
CA PHE A 229 -6.92 22.40 -31.47
C PHE A 229 -8.13 22.94 -30.70
N GLU A 230 -9.28 22.28 -30.76
CA GLU A 230 -10.44 22.62 -29.94
C GLU A 230 -10.07 22.69 -28.46
N VAL A 231 -9.40 21.66 -27.94
CA VAL A 231 -9.01 21.60 -26.52
C VAL A 231 -7.92 22.63 -26.18
N LEU A 232 -6.91 22.79 -27.03
CA LEU A 232 -5.81 23.69 -26.77
C LEU A 232 -6.26 25.17 -26.76
N THR A 233 -7.14 25.58 -27.67
CA THR A 233 -7.62 26.97 -27.77
C THR A 233 -8.44 27.38 -26.55
N HIS A 234 -9.14 26.47 -25.89
CA HIS A 234 -9.89 26.78 -24.67
C HIS A 234 -9.01 27.34 -23.51
N HIS A 235 -7.72 27.13 -23.56
CA HIS A 235 -6.76 27.51 -22.51
C HIS A 235 -5.54 28.24 -23.08
N ASP A 236 -5.68 28.86 -24.23
CA ASP A 236 -4.63 29.65 -24.89
C ASP A 236 -4.73 31.13 -24.54
N ASP A 237 -4.55 31.44 -23.26
CA ASP A 237 -4.63 32.80 -22.72
C ASP A 237 -3.64 33.80 -23.39
N LYS A 238 -2.63 33.25 -24.09
CA LYS A 238 -1.55 34.04 -24.74
C LYS A 238 -1.73 34.18 -26.23
N ASP A 239 -2.83 33.64 -26.80
CA ASP A 239 -3.08 33.58 -28.22
C ASP A 239 -1.90 33.00 -29.03
N LEU A 240 -1.35 31.89 -28.58
CA LEU A 240 -0.24 31.23 -29.25
C LEU A 240 -0.67 30.62 -30.61
N ILE A 241 -1.88 30.02 -30.63
CA ILE A 241 -2.43 29.32 -31.80
C ILE A 241 -3.86 29.73 -32.14
N THR A 242 -4.62 30.33 -31.22
CA THR A 242 -6.06 30.55 -31.35
C THR A 242 -6.40 31.39 -32.57
N SER A 243 -5.73 32.52 -32.77
CA SER A 243 -5.95 33.38 -33.97
C SER A 243 -5.67 32.62 -35.27
N ALA A 244 -4.60 31.85 -35.37
CA ALA A 244 -4.27 31.05 -36.55
C ALA A 244 -5.35 29.99 -36.86
N VAL A 245 -5.81 29.28 -35.82
CA VAL A 245 -6.89 28.28 -35.96
C VAL A 245 -8.19 28.90 -36.42
N LEU A 246 -8.58 30.05 -35.84
CA LEU A 246 -9.83 30.75 -36.24
C LEU A 246 -9.77 31.30 -37.68
N GLU A 247 -8.60 31.66 -38.17
CA GLU A 247 -8.35 32.11 -39.55
C GLU A 247 -8.22 30.95 -40.54
N GLY A 248 -8.30 29.67 -40.05
CA GLY A 248 -8.14 28.49 -40.90
C GLY A 248 -6.69 28.26 -41.35
N GLN A 249 -5.73 28.89 -40.68
CA GLN A 249 -4.28 28.67 -40.91
C GLN A 249 -3.74 27.55 -40.02
N ASP A 250 -2.75 26.83 -40.54
CA ASP A 250 -2.10 25.79 -39.76
C ASP A 250 -1.11 26.43 -38.78
N PRO A 251 -1.28 26.23 -37.44
CA PRO A 251 -0.41 26.84 -36.44
C PRO A 251 1.04 26.30 -36.51
N ASP A 252 1.99 27.15 -36.13
CA ASP A 252 3.40 26.73 -35.97
C ASP A 252 3.55 25.56 -34.97
N PRO A 253 4.07 24.40 -35.39
CA PRO A 253 4.26 23.24 -34.52
C PRO A 253 5.05 23.54 -33.21
N ALA A 254 5.95 24.52 -33.22
CA ALA A 254 6.68 24.92 -32.03
C ALA A 254 5.76 25.58 -31.00
N LYS A 255 4.82 26.41 -31.42
CA LYS A 255 3.80 27.03 -30.54
C LYS A 255 2.80 26.00 -30.03
N VAL A 256 2.38 25.06 -30.90
CA VAL A 256 1.52 23.94 -30.49
C VAL A 256 2.19 23.12 -29.40
N ARG A 257 3.47 22.74 -29.57
CA ARG A 257 4.24 22.01 -28.54
C ARG A 257 4.35 22.78 -27.23
N GLN A 258 4.62 24.09 -27.31
CA GLN A 258 4.66 24.94 -26.12
C GLN A 258 3.35 24.90 -25.34
N LEU A 259 2.21 25.05 -26.05
CA LEU A 259 0.90 25.07 -25.43
C LEU A 259 0.51 23.69 -24.86
N ILE A 260 0.81 22.59 -25.57
CA ILE A 260 0.66 21.23 -25.03
C ILE A 260 1.44 21.06 -23.72
N ARG A 261 2.71 21.54 -23.67
CA ARG A 261 3.51 21.48 -22.45
C ARG A 261 2.89 22.28 -21.31
N GLU A 262 2.52 23.55 -21.55
CA GLU A 262 1.92 24.41 -20.54
C GLU A 262 0.65 23.79 -19.95
N GLN A 263 -0.22 23.25 -20.79
CA GLN A 263 -1.47 22.63 -20.37
C GLN A 263 -1.27 21.23 -19.74
N CYS A 264 -0.30 20.45 -20.19
CA CYS A 264 0.06 19.18 -19.57
C CYS A 264 0.58 19.38 -18.14
N ILE A 265 1.49 20.33 -17.93
CA ILE A 265 2.03 20.70 -16.62
C ILE A 265 0.92 21.21 -15.71
N ALA A 266 -0.03 22.00 -16.24
CA ALA A 266 -1.20 22.47 -15.53
C ALA A 266 -2.27 21.38 -15.30
N ARG A 267 -2.06 20.17 -15.85
CA ARG A 267 -2.99 19.01 -15.78
C ARG A 267 -4.38 19.29 -16.42
N LYS A 268 -4.42 20.22 -17.36
CA LYS A 268 -5.64 20.51 -18.14
C LYS A 268 -5.81 19.52 -19.28
N ILE A 269 -4.71 18.97 -19.79
CA ILE A 269 -4.70 17.89 -20.76
C ILE A 269 -3.74 16.78 -20.36
N PHE A 270 -4.00 15.60 -20.93
CA PHE A 270 -3.11 14.44 -20.85
C PHE A 270 -2.79 14.00 -22.29
N PRO A 271 -1.59 14.33 -22.81
CA PRO A 271 -1.22 13.93 -24.16
C PRO A 271 -1.19 12.41 -24.31
N VAL A 272 -1.85 11.88 -25.34
CA VAL A 272 -2.00 10.45 -25.60
C VAL A 272 -1.16 10.06 -26.81
N LEU A 273 -0.35 9.02 -26.62
CA LEU A 273 0.48 8.39 -27.64
C LEU A 273 0.10 6.90 -27.77
N SER A 274 0.38 6.32 -28.90
CA SER A 274 0.16 4.91 -29.19
C SER A 274 1.43 4.19 -29.60
N GLY A 275 1.47 2.87 -29.38
CA GLY A 275 2.62 2.06 -29.76
C GLY A 275 2.47 0.59 -29.39
N SER A 276 3.57 -0.13 -29.57
CA SER A 276 3.78 -1.48 -29.10
C SER A 276 5.21 -1.66 -28.62
N GLY A 277 5.37 -1.93 -27.33
CA GLY A 277 6.67 -2.27 -26.78
C GLY A 277 7.22 -3.55 -27.41
N ARG A 278 6.36 -4.56 -27.67
CA ARG A 278 6.75 -5.85 -28.25
C ARG A 278 7.29 -5.69 -29.68
N GLU A 279 6.61 -4.91 -30.51
CA GLU A 279 6.97 -4.70 -31.91
C GLU A 279 7.95 -3.53 -32.10
N HIS A 280 8.46 -2.95 -31.01
CA HIS A 280 9.44 -1.85 -31.03
C HIS A 280 8.95 -0.56 -31.69
N ILE A 281 7.63 -0.32 -31.69
CA ILE A 281 6.98 0.81 -32.40
C ILE A 281 6.51 1.85 -31.38
N GLY A 282 6.82 3.14 -31.62
CA GLY A 282 6.27 4.27 -30.86
C GLY A 282 7.00 4.66 -29.59
N ILE A 283 8.08 3.97 -29.20
CA ILE A 283 8.80 4.22 -27.95
C ILE A 283 9.72 5.47 -28.02
N GLN A 284 10.41 5.69 -29.14
CA GLN A 284 11.21 6.91 -29.31
C GLN A 284 10.32 8.17 -29.32
N PRO A 285 9.18 8.22 -30.01
CA PRO A 285 8.18 9.29 -29.84
C PRO A 285 7.74 9.51 -28.40
N LEU A 286 7.62 8.44 -27.60
CA LEU A 286 7.30 8.55 -26.17
C LEU A 286 8.44 9.21 -25.39
N LEU A 287 9.72 8.84 -25.64
CA LEU A 287 10.89 9.47 -25.03
C LEU A 287 10.96 10.97 -25.38
N ASP A 288 10.72 11.31 -26.65
CA ASP A 288 10.68 12.69 -27.11
C ASP A 288 9.54 13.47 -26.42
N ALA A 289 8.35 12.87 -26.31
CA ALA A 289 7.20 13.47 -25.63
C ALA A 289 7.49 13.74 -24.15
N VAL A 290 8.20 12.85 -23.46
CA VAL A 290 8.64 13.06 -22.06
C VAL A 290 9.54 14.29 -21.96
N THR A 291 10.50 14.47 -22.88
CA THR A 291 11.38 15.66 -22.87
C THR A 291 10.61 16.93 -23.17
N LEU A 292 9.66 16.86 -24.11
CA LEU A 292 8.91 18.03 -24.60
C LEU A 292 7.80 18.49 -23.64
N TYR A 293 7.05 17.55 -23.05
CA TYR A 293 5.79 17.86 -22.39
C TYR A 293 5.80 17.65 -20.87
N LEU A 294 6.62 16.74 -20.31
CA LEU A 294 6.66 16.56 -18.87
C LEU A 294 7.52 17.61 -18.17
N PRO A 295 7.20 17.96 -16.92
CA PRO A 295 7.90 19.00 -16.18
C PRO A 295 9.33 18.61 -15.80
N SER A 296 10.16 19.63 -15.66
CA SER A 296 11.41 19.60 -14.91
C SER A 296 11.12 19.88 -13.42
N PRO A 297 12.07 19.67 -12.50
CA PRO A 297 11.92 20.09 -11.11
C PRO A 297 11.57 21.57 -10.94
N LEU A 298 12.02 22.44 -11.85
CA LEU A 298 11.72 23.88 -11.82
C LEU A 298 10.28 24.24 -12.19
N ASP A 299 9.60 23.38 -12.93
CA ASP A 299 8.19 23.58 -13.32
C ASP A 299 7.22 23.15 -12.20
N ARG A 300 7.74 22.50 -11.15
CA ARG A 300 6.92 22.07 -10.01
C ARG A 300 6.77 23.20 -8.99
N PRO A 301 5.63 23.28 -8.29
CA PRO A 301 5.49 24.25 -7.22
C PRO A 301 6.54 24.01 -6.13
N PRO A 302 6.94 25.06 -5.37
CA PRO A 302 7.81 24.90 -4.22
C PRO A 302 7.24 23.85 -3.25
N VAL A 303 8.11 22.98 -2.70
CA VAL A 303 7.67 22.00 -1.71
C VAL A 303 7.27 22.70 -0.42
N THR A 304 6.15 22.28 0.14
CA THR A 304 5.57 22.83 1.38
C THR A 304 5.80 21.87 2.54
N GLY A 305 6.07 22.41 3.70
CA GLY A 305 6.19 21.69 4.96
C GLY A 305 5.93 22.61 6.14
N THR A 306 6.15 22.12 7.35
CA THR A 306 5.98 22.87 8.60
C THR A 306 7.30 23.00 9.34
N ASP A 307 7.52 24.15 9.98
CA ASP A 307 8.62 24.29 10.92
C ASP A 307 8.27 23.62 12.28
N PRO A 308 9.21 23.48 13.23
CA PRO A 308 8.93 22.90 14.56
C PRO A 308 7.86 23.64 15.38
N LYS A 309 7.49 24.85 14.97
CA LYS A 309 6.43 25.66 15.61
C LYS A 309 5.07 25.49 14.91
N GLY A 310 4.99 24.63 13.89
CA GLY A 310 3.77 24.37 13.10
C GLY A 310 3.48 25.44 12.03
N LYS A 311 4.40 26.36 11.74
CA LYS A 311 4.22 27.37 10.69
C LYS A 311 4.58 26.77 9.33
N GLU A 312 3.75 27.04 8.31
CA GLU A 312 4.01 26.65 6.93
C GLU A 312 5.31 27.30 6.40
N VAL A 313 6.14 26.48 5.80
CA VAL A 313 7.42 26.86 5.16
C VAL A 313 7.45 26.29 3.75
N LYS A 314 7.95 27.08 2.77
CA LYS A 314 8.11 26.68 1.37
C LYS A 314 9.58 26.68 0.98
N ARG A 315 9.98 25.72 0.15
CA ARG A 315 11.32 25.61 -0.42
C ARG A 315 11.23 25.50 -1.93
N LYS A 316 12.01 26.33 -2.63
CA LYS A 316 12.13 26.26 -4.08
C LYS A 316 13.19 25.21 -4.49
N PRO A 317 13.08 24.60 -5.67
CA PRO A 317 14.09 23.69 -6.19
C PRO A 317 15.33 24.47 -6.68
N ASP A 318 16.04 25.12 -5.74
CA ASP A 318 17.24 25.90 -6.00
C ASP A 318 18.39 25.36 -5.14
N PRO A 319 19.56 25.05 -5.73
CA PRO A 319 20.75 24.63 -4.98
C PRO A 319 21.26 25.65 -3.95
N LYS A 320 20.84 26.91 -4.04
CA LYS A 320 21.21 27.98 -3.07
C LYS A 320 20.30 28.06 -1.86
N GLU A 321 19.16 27.42 -1.92
CA GLU A 321 18.21 27.33 -0.78
C GLU A 321 18.79 26.42 0.33
N PRO A 322 18.30 26.51 1.57
CA PRO A 322 18.63 25.53 2.61
C PRO A 322 18.28 24.11 2.18
N PHE A 323 19.14 23.15 2.54
CA PHE A 323 18.91 21.74 2.19
C PHE A 323 17.61 21.18 2.76
N CYS A 324 16.84 20.51 1.91
CA CYS A 324 15.67 19.71 2.28
C CYS A 324 15.52 18.53 1.32
N GLY A 325 15.39 17.32 1.87
CA GLY A 325 15.15 16.10 1.12
C GLY A 325 14.18 15.17 1.82
N LEU A 326 13.50 14.33 1.06
CA LEU A 326 12.58 13.30 1.54
C LEU A 326 13.17 11.91 1.29
N VAL A 327 13.28 11.12 2.34
CA VAL A 327 13.63 9.69 2.25
C VAL A 327 12.38 8.92 1.82
N PHE A 328 12.29 8.57 0.55
CA PHE A 328 11.11 7.90 0.03
C PHE A 328 11.21 6.38 -0.03
N LYS A 329 12.43 5.84 0.08
CA LYS A 329 12.67 4.39 0.10
C LYS A 329 13.88 4.07 0.99
N ALA A 330 13.72 3.12 1.91
CA ALA A 330 14.79 2.43 2.59
C ALA A 330 14.85 0.98 2.06
N ALA A 331 16.05 0.44 1.89
CA ALA A 331 16.28 -0.92 1.43
C ALA A 331 17.43 -1.54 2.22
N TRP A 332 17.19 -2.71 2.79
CA TRP A 332 18.24 -3.47 3.46
C TRP A 332 19.26 -4.04 2.46
N HIS A 333 20.51 -4.01 2.83
CA HIS A 333 21.57 -4.66 2.09
C HIS A 333 22.64 -5.18 3.06
N PRO A 334 23.27 -6.35 2.82
CA PRO A 334 24.30 -6.90 3.71
C PRO A 334 25.47 -5.96 4.01
N SER A 335 25.80 -5.05 3.07
CA SER A 335 26.86 -4.05 3.24
C SER A 335 26.39 -2.72 3.86
N GLY A 336 25.16 -2.64 4.35
CA GLY A 336 24.55 -1.46 4.97
C GLY A 336 23.29 -0.97 4.27
N ASN A 337 22.31 -0.54 5.06
CA ASN A 337 21.03 -0.05 4.56
C ASN A 337 21.21 1.12 3.60
N ARG A 338 20.44 1.10 2.52
CA ARG A 338 20.42 2.12 1.46
C ARG A 338 19.17 2.96 1.60
N TYR A 339 19.34 4.28 1.60
CA TYR A 339 18.24 5.24 1.72
C TYR A 339 18.20 6.12 0.48
N PHE A 340 17.08 6.08 -0.24
CA PHE A 340 16.87 6.89 -1.42
C PHE A 340 16.23 8.20 -1.03
N VAL A 341 16.90 9.30 -1.38
CA VAL A 341 16.51 10.66 -0.99
C VAL A 341 16.24 11.50 -2.22
N ARG A 342 15.03 12.03 -2.32
CA ARG A 342 14.68 13.08 -3.26
C ARG A 342 15.11 14.41 -2.65
N VAL A 343 16.03 15.11 -3.29
CA VAL A 343 16.47 16.44 -2.86
C VAL A 343 15.53 17.49 -3.46
N TYR A 344 14.81 18.23 -2.60
CA TYR A 344 13.85 19.25 -3.05
C TYR A 344 14.48 20.65 -3.08
N SER A 345 15.41 20.95 -2.18
CA SER A 345 16.11 22.25 -2.14
C SER A 345 17.52 22.11 -1.61
N GLY A 346 18.37 23.06 -1.91
CA GLY A 346 19.77 23.05 -1.47
C GLY A 346 20.60 21.99 -2.15
N VAL A 347 21.64 21.54 -1.47
CA VAL A 347 22.58 20.51 -1.94
C VAL A 347 22.91 19.56 -0.79
N MET A 348 22.67 18.27 -0.99
CA MET A 348 23.14 17.23 -0.10
C MET A 348 24.62 16.93 -0.39
N ARG A 349 25.47 16.84 0.64
CA ARG A 349 26.91 16.61 0.49
C ARG A 349 27.43 15.53 1.43
N PRO A 350 28.42 14.74 1.03
CA PRO A 350 29.15 13.87 1.94
C PRO A 350 29.75 14.67 3.10
N GLY A 351 29.74 14.09 4.29
CA GLY A 351 30.26 14.71 5.52
C GLY A 351 29.32 15.71 6.19
N MET A 352 28.19 16.09 5.57
CA MET A 352 27.23 16.97 6.22
C MET A 352 26.46 16.26 7.34
N ARG A 353 25.98 17.06 8.31
CA ARG A 353 25.00 16.62 9.31
C ARG A 353 23.63 17.11 8.89
N ALA A 354 22.77 16.19 8.50
CA ALA A 354 21.36 16.47 8.23
C ALA A 354 20.54 16.31 9.53
N PHE A 355 19.48 17.08 9.66
CA PHE A 355 18.53 17.01 10.76
C PHE A 355 17.25 16.32 10.31
N ASN A 356 16.79 15.33 11.08
CA ASN A 356 15.49 14.70 10.93
C ASN A 356 14.51 15.33 11.92
N PRO A 357 13.67 16.28 11.50
CA PRO A 357 12.78 17.02 12.40
C PRO A 357 11.64 16.18 12.97
N GLY A 358 11.24 15.10 12.28
CA GLY A 358 10.19 14.20 12.76
C GLY A 358 10.59 13.36 13.97
N LYS A 359 11.90 13.11 14.14
CA LYS A 359 12.47 12.31 15.25
C LYS A 359 13.38 13.10 16.19
N ASP A 360 13.62 14.38 15.87
CA ASP A 360 14.55 15.26 16.61
C ASP A 360 15.98 14.69 16.69
N VAL A 361 16.46 14.06 15.61
CA VAL A 361 17.80 13.45 15.56
C VAL A 361 18.65 14.03 14.43
N LYS A 362 19.98 13.97 14.58
CA LYS A 362 20.93 14.38 13.57
C LYS A 362 21.58 13.16 12.95
N GLU A 363 21.50 13.08 11.63
CA GLU A 363 22.12 12.01 10.82
C GLU A 363 23.39 12.52 10.14
N ASN A 364 24.42 11.69 10.15
CA ASN A 364 25.62 11.95 9.36
C ASN A 364 25.43 11.36 7.98
N ILE A 365 25.82 12.09 6.95
CA ILE A 365 25.80 11.67 5.56
C ILE A 365 27.21 11.23 5.16
N PRO A 366 27.57 9.94 5.22
CA PRO A 366 28.95 9.51 4.98
C PRO A 366 29.36 9.69 3.52
N LYS A 367 28.52 9.15 2.61
CA LYS A 367 28.74 9.12 1.17
C LYS A 367 27.41 9.18 0.44
N LEU A 368 27.45 9.72 -0.78
CA LEU A 368 26.32 9.78 -1.70
C LEU A 368 26.60 8.92 -2.92
N PHE A 369 25.54 8.33 -3.46
CA PHE A 369 25.62 7.48 -4.64
C PHE A 369 24.48 7.76 -5.61
N HIS A 370 24.72 7.61 -6.91
CA HIS A 370 23.68 7.25 -7.86
C HIS A 370 23.61 5.73 -7.95
N VAL A 371 22.40 5.18 -7.98
CA VAL A 371 22.17 3.73 -8.11
C VAL A 371 21.82 3.47 -9.56
N TYR A 372 22.69 2.76 -10.27
CA TYR A 372 22.39 2.28 -11.60
C TYR A 372 21.81 0.87 -11.51
N ALA A 373 20.78 0.60 -12.26
CA ALA A 373 20.23 -0.76 -12.39
C ALA A 373 21.23 -1.73 -13.09
N ASP A 374 22.37 -1.22 -13.58
CA ASP A 374 23.45 -2.04 -14.13
C ASP A 374 24.30 -2.66 -13.01
N PRO A 375 24.28 -3.99 -12.79
CA PRO A 375 25.14 -4.64 -11.80
C PRO A 375 26.63 -4.32 -12.00
N SER A 376 27.07 -4.05 -13.25
CA SER A 376 28.46 -3.71 -13.56
C SER A 376 28.83 -2.28 -13.12
N ARG A 377 27.86 -1.35 -13.09
CA ARG A 377 28.06 0.03 -12.61
C ARG A 377 27.78 0.16 -11.12
N GLY A 378 26.89 -0.64 -10.58
CA GLY A 378 26.57 -0.70 -9.16
C GLY A 378 26.20 0.65 -8.54
N LEU A 379 26.83 0.94 -7.40
CA LEU A 379 26.77 2.26 -6.73
C LEU A 379 27.86 3.16 -7.28
N GLN A 380 27.50 4.24 -7.96
CA GLN A 380 28.45 5.28 -8.36
C GLN A 380 28.50 6.38 -7.30
N GLU A 381 29.65 6.55 -6.64
CA GLU A 381 29.84 7.62 -5.68
C GLU A 381 29.77 8.98 -6.38
N VAL A 382 29.02 9.92 -5.76
CA VAL A 382 28.85 11.29 -6.25
C VAL A 382 29.27 12.29 -5.19
N GLU A 383 29.83 13.42 -5.60
CA GLU A 383 30.34 14.45 -4.69
C GLU A 383 29.21 15.33 -4.11
N ASN A 384 28.08 15.41 -4.77
CA ASN A 384 26.93 16.18 -4.30
C ASN A 384 25.63 15.68 -4.93
N GLY A 385 24.49 15.94 -4.23
CA GLY A 385 23.14 15.75 -4.71
C GLY A 385 22.40 17.08 -4.66
N PRO A 386 22.34 17.84 -5.78
CA PRO A 386 21.64 19.12 -5.80
C PRO A 386 20.13 18.97 -5.79
N ALA A 387 19.42 20.07 -5.52
CA ALA A 387 17.97 20.15 -5.69
C ALA A 387 17.54 19.53 -7.02
N GLY A 388 16.46 18.76 -7.03
CA GLY A 388 15.97 18.06 -8.22
C GLY A 388 16.54 16.66 -8.43
N ASP A 389 17.60 16.28 -7.74
CA ASP A 389 18.25 14.97 -7.88
C ASP A 389 17.64 13.90 -6.96
N ILE A 390 17.90 12.64 -7.30
CA ILE A 390 17.60 11.46 -6.48
C ILE A 390 18.91 10.76 -6.16
N VAL A 391 19.30 10.79 -4.89
CA VAL A 391 20.55 10.20 -4.41
C VAL A 391 20.29 9.07 -3.42
N CYS A 392 21.24 8.14 -3.34
CA CYS A 392 21.26 7.09 -2.34
C CYS A 392 22.30 7.40 -1.28
N VAL A 393 21.90 7.29 -0.01
CA VAL A 393 22.78 7.39 1.16
C VAL A 393 22.90 6.02 1.80
N VAL A 394 24.07 5.63 2.27
CA VAL A 394 24.30 4.39 3.01
C VAL A 394 24.68 4.72 4.45
N GLY A 395 24.06 4.02 5.41
CA GLY A 395 24.48 4.07 6.81
C GLY A 395 23.81 5.12 7.67
N LEU A 396 22.61 5.60 7.31
CA LEU A 396 21.75 6.32 8.26
C LEU A 396 21.30 5.38 9.38
N LYS A 397 21.09 5.90 10.58
CA LYS A 397 20.84 5.08 11.78
C LYS A 397 19.37 5.07 12.19
N ASP A 398 18.78 6.25 12.32
CA ASP A 398 17.45 6.46 12.90
C ASP A 398 16.39 6.83 11.87
N THR A 399 16.79 7.00 10.62
CA THR A 399 15.92 7.44 9.51
C THR A 399 15.19 6.25 8.88
N VAL A 400 13.92 6.45 8.55
CA VAL A 400 13.05 5.46 7.87
C VAL A 400 12.39 6.07 6.63
N THR A 401 11.69 5.23 5.86
CA THR A 401 10.88 5.68 4.72
C THR A 401 9.82 6.68 5.17
N GLY A 402 9.75 7.81 4.49
CA GLY A 402 8.84 8.92 4.80
C GLY A 402 9.46 10.06 5.61
N ASP A 403 10.66 9.86 6.16
CA ASP A 403 11.32 10.88 6.96
C ASP A 403 11.88 12.03 6.10
N THR A 404 11.84 13.23 6.67
CA THR A 404 12.47 14.43 6.09
C THR A 404 13.88 14.58 6.64
N LEU A 405 14.83 14.91 5.76
CA LEU A 405 16.17 15.34 6.13
C LEU A 405 16.36 16.80 5.70
N CYS A 406 16.80 17.65 6.59
CA CYS A 406 16.96 19.07 6.31
C CYS A 406 18.18 19.68 6.99
N GLU A 407 18.46 20.95 6.70
CA GLU A 407 19.50 21.71 7.39
C GLU A 407 19.05 22.08 8.80
N THR A 408 19.92 21.87 9.79
CA THR A 408 19.61 22.11 11.22
C THR A 408 19.20 23.56 11.51
N ALA A 409 19.80 24.53 10.81
CA ALA A 409 19.51 25.95 11.02
C ALA A 409 18.16 26.39 10.43
N HIS A 410 17.63 25.64 9.48
CA HIS A 410 16.40 25.96 8.77
C HIS A 410 15.48 24.74 8.70
N PRO A 411 15.00 24.26 9.86
CA PRO A 411 14.22 23.01 9.93
C PRO A 411 12.90 23.13 9.17
N ILE A 412 12.55 22.06 8.47
CA ILE A 412 11.28 21.87 7.78
C ILE A 412 10.89 20.40 7.84
N LEU A 413 9.65 20.10 8.21
CA LEU A 413 9.05 18.78 8.13
C LEU A 413 8.11 18.77 6.92
N LEU A 414 8.43 17.97 5.93
CA LEU A 414 7.57 17.75 4.77
C LEU A 414 6.36 16.91 5.15
N GLU A 415 5.27 17.08 4.41
CA GLU A 415 4.10 16.23 4.56
C GLU A 415 4.49 14.75 4.42
N PRO A 416 4.14 13.91 5.41
CA PRO A 416 4.48 12.49 5.37
C PRO A 416 3.76 11.77 4.23
N ILE A 417 4.33 10.64 3.79
CA ILE A 417 3.66 9.75 2.85
C ILE A 417 2.51 9.06 3.59
N SER A 418 1.29 9.23 3.09
CA SER A 418 0.11 8.57 3.66
C SER A 418 0.01 7.16 3.08
N PHE A 419 0.28 6.16 3.90
CA PHE A 419 0.11 4.75 3.52
C PHE A 419 -1.26 4.23 3.92
N ALA A 420 -1.82 3.34 3.08
CA ALA A 420 -3.02 2.61 3.44
C ALA A 420 -2.73 1.64 4.60
N GLU A 421 -3.73 1.39 5.42
CA GLU A 421 -3.61 0.40 6.50
C GLU A 421 -3.51 -1.02 5.96
N SER A 422 -2.75 -1.86 6.67
CA SER A 422 -2.63 -3.27 6.34
C SER A 422 -3.95 -4.01 6.60
N VAL A 423 -4.37 -4.84 5.65
CA VAL A 423 -5.70 -5.46 5.62
C VAL A 423 -5.71 -6.98 5.83
N VAL A 424 -4.55 -7.63 5.70
CA VAL A 424 -4.39 -9.08 5.89
C VAL A 424 -3.42 -9.33 7.01
N SER A 425 -3.75 -10.27 7.92
CA SER A 425 -2.88 -10.69 9.01
C SER A 425 -2.69 -12.20 9.01
N GLN A 426 -1.49 -12.63 9.35
CA GLN A 426 -1.12 -14.04 9.53
C GLN A 426 -0.25 -14.19 10.77
N SER A 427 -0.33 -15.33 11.46
CA SER A 427 0.61 -15.64 12.52
C SER A 427 1.93 -16.13 11.94
N ILE A 428 3.03 -15.78 12.58
CA ILE A 428 4.37 -16.18 12.18
C ILE A 428 5.16 -16.69 13.36
N GLU A 429 5.76 -17.87 13.19
CA GLU A 429 6.59 -18.52 14.19
C GLU A 429 7.83 -19.11 13.52
N PRO A 430 9.01 -19.09 14.14
CA PRO A 430 10.18 -19.78 13.61
C PRO A 430 9.99 -21.29 13.75
N GLU A 431 10.45 -22.08 12.78
CA GLU A 431 10.44 -23.54 12.89
C GLU A 431 11.38 -24.04 14.00
N SER A 432 12.48 -23.33 14.25
CA SER A 432 13.43 -23.62 15.32
C SER A 432 13.32 -22.59 16.44
N GLY A 433 13.22 -23.03 17.69
CA GLY A 433 13.18 -22.15 18.85
C GLY A 433 14.43 -21.26 19.01
N GLY A 434 15.58 -21.70 18.48
CA GLY A 434 16.83 -20.92 18.48
C GLY A 434 16.86 -19.73 17.54
N ASP A 435 15.89 -19.62 16.63
CA ASP A 435 15.82 -18.52 15.65
C ASP A 435 14.88 -17.39 16.07
N LYS A 436 14.32 -17.43 17.29
CA LYS A 436 13.38 -16.40 17.78
C LYS A 436 13.93 -14.98 17.71
N ASP A 437 15.15 -14.79 18.23
CA ASP A 437 15.77 -13.45 18.26
C ASP A 437 16.18 -12.98 16.87
N LYS A 438 16.66 -13.90 16.02
CA LYS A 438 16.97 -13.60 14.62
C LYS A 438 15.71 -13.22 13.84
N LEU A 439 14.59 -13.94 14.06
CA LEU A 439 13.32 -13.61 13.43
C LEU A 439 12.85 -12.22 13.86
N ALA A 440 12.93 -11.88 15.15
CA ALA A 440 12.54 -10.55 15.63
C ALA A 440 13.35 -9.45 14.92
N GLN A 441 14.67 -9.59 14.83
CA GLN A 441 15.55 -8.64 14.12
C GLN A 441 15.23 -8.56 12.62
N ALA A 442 15.01 -9.70 11.96
CA ALA A 442 14.65 -9.71 10.54
C ALA A 442 13.31 -9.03 10.28
N LEU A 443 12.32 -9.24 11.15
CA LEU A 443 11.02 -8.60 11.06
C LEU A 443 11.10 -7.08 11.27
N GLU A 444 11.95 -6.60 12.18
CA GLU A 444 12.22 -5.16 12.36
C GLU A 444 12.81 -4.54 11.09
N ILE A 445 13.77 -5.22 10.45
CA ILE A 445 14.34 -4.76 9.17
C ILE A 445 13.28 -4.68 8.08
N LEU A 446 12.41 -5.69 7.96
CA LEU A 446 11.33 -5.69 6.97
C LEU A 446 10.30 -4.58 7.21
N GLN A 447 10.04 -4.22 8.49
CA GLN A 447 9.17 -3.08 8.85
C GLN A 447 9.83 -1.72 8.53
N LEU A 448 11.14 -1.61 8.69
CA LEU A 448 11.89 -0.40 8.34
C LEU A 448 11.82 -0.10 6.83
N GLU A 449 11.87 -1.13 6.01
CA GLU A 449 11.77 -1.01 4.55
C GLU A 449 10.36 -0.65 4.10
N ASP A 450 9.36 -1.21 4.78
CA ASP A 450 7.98 -1.17 4.34
C ASP A 450 7.01 -0.81 5.48
N PRO A 451 6.60 0.44 5.57
CA PRO A 451 5.70 0.92 6.62
C PRO A 451 4.32 0.26 6.64
N THR A 452 3.92 -0.42 5.54
CA THR A 452 2.65 -1.18 5.48
C THR A 452 2.78 -2.61 5.97
N PHE A 453 4.00 -3.10 6.17
CA PHE A 453 4.27 -4.37 6.82
C PHE A 453 4.40 -4.13 8.32
N LYS A 454 3.46 -4.63 9.11
CA LYS A 454 3.42 -4.45 10.57
C LYS A 454 3.56 -5.80 11.26
N VAL A 455 4.29 -5.82 12.35
CA VAL A 455 4.41 -7.00 13.22
C VAL A 455 4.02 -6.58 14.63
N ARG A 456 3.15 -7.38 15.26
CA ARG A 456 2.74 -7.19 16.65
C ARG A 456 2.64 -8.53 17.37
N ALA A 457 2.97 -8.54 18.64
CA ALA A 457 2.62 -9.65 19.51
C ALA A 457 1.15 -9.51 19.93
N ASP A 458 0.36 -10.54 19.67
CA ASP A 458 -0.99 -10.64 20.17
C ASP A 458 -0.96 -11.01 21.65
N LYS A 459 -1.52 -10.16 22.50
CA LYS A 459 -1.45 -10.33 23.96
C LYS A 459 -2.34 -11.47 24.48
N ASP A 460 -3.41 -11.76 23.75
CA ASP A 460 -4.36 -12.78 24.15
C ASP A 460 -3.93 -14.19 23.73
N THR A 461 -3.36 -14.32 22.54
CA THR A 461 -2.95 -15.62 21.97
C THR A 461 -1.44 -15.88 22.11
N GLY A 462 -0.66 -14.87 22.45
CA GLY A 462 0.81 -14.94 22.53
C GLY A 462 1.50 -15.11 21.17
N GLN A 463 0.76 -15.06 20.06
CA GLN A 463 1.30 -15.20 18.70
C GLN A 463 1.91 -13.90 18.20
N ASN A 464 2.98 -14.01 17.42
CA ASN A 464 3.42 -12.89 16.58
C ASN A 464 2.57 -12.85 15.32
N LEU A 465 1.89 -11.72 15.09
CA LEU A 465 1.07 -11.47 13.91
C LEU A 465 1.82 -10.55 12.97
N MET A 466 2.01 -10.97 11.73
CA MET A 466 2.45 -10.12 10.64
C MET A 466 1.24 -9.66 9.82
N SER A 467 1.18 -8.38 9.50
CA SER A 467 0.08 -7.77 8.75
C SER A 467 0.61 -7.02 7.52
N GLY A 468 -0.13 -7.07 6.43
CA GLY A 468 0.27 -6.46 5.15
C GLY A 468 -0.92 -6.12 4.27
N MET A 469 -0.63 -5.62 3.07
CA MET A 469 -1.62 -5.13 2.10
C MET A 469 -2.39 -6.23 1.38
N GLY A 470 -1.89 -7.47 1.40
CA GLY A 470 -2.51 -8.63 0.77
C GLY A 470 -1.72 -9.90 1.02
N THR A 471 -2.24 -11.04 0.54
CA THR A 471 -1.60 -12.34 0.72
C THR A 471 -0.27 -12.45 -0.01
N LEU A 472 -0.20 -11.92 -1.23
CA LEU A 472 1.04 -11.90 -2.02
C LEU A 472 2.12 -11.07 -1.32
N HIS A 473 1.75 -9.93 -0.73
CA HIS A 473 2.66 -9.10 0.05
C HIS A 473 3.30 -9.90 1.19
N LEU A 474 2.49 -10.60 2.01
CA LEU A 474 2.98 -11.41 3.12
C LEU A 474 3.80 -12.63 2.65
N GLU A 475 3.43 -13.24 1.53
CA GLU A 475 4.18 -14.34 0.93
C GLU A 475 5.59 -13.90 0.49
N VAL A 476 5.72 -12.76 -0.15
CA VAL A 476 7.01 -12.17 -0.52
C VAL A 476 7.87 -11.91 0.73
N LYS A 477 7.29 -11.35 1.82
CA LYS A 477 8.03 -11.16 3.07
C LYS A 477 8.49 -12.48 3.69
N ARG A 478 7.67 -13.53 3.63
CA ARG A 478 8.03 -14.88 4.08
C ARG A 478 9.21 -15.45 3.28
N HIS A 479 9.16 -15.37 1.94
CA HIS A 479 10.25 -15.86 1.09
C HIS A 479 11.55 -15.09 1.34
N ARG A 480 11.47 -13.79 1.62
CA ARG A 480 12.65 -13.01 2.00
C ARG A 480 13.27 -13.45 3.33
N LEU A 481 12.45 -13.83 4.32
CA LEU A 481 12.97 -14.39 5.58
C LEU A 481 13.79 -15.66 5.33
N GLU A 482 13.33 -16.53 4.44
CA GLU A 482 14.05 -17.76 4.08
C GLU A 482 15.31 -17.47 3.25
N ARG A 483 15.21 -16.63 2.21
CA ARG A 483 16.29 -16.34 1.26
C ARG A 483 17.37 -15.45 1.85
N ASP A 484 16.99 -14.29 2.38
CA ASP A 484 17.94 -13.23 2.77
C ASP A 484 18.46 -13.42 4.21
N PHE A 485 17.59 -13.88 5.10
CA PHE A 485 17.92 -14.05 6.53
C PHE A 485 18.15 -15.52 6.93
N ARG A 486 17.87 -16.47 6.03
CA ARG A 486 18.03 -17.93 6.26
C ARG A 486 17.23 -18.42 7.46
N ILE A 487 16.02 -17.89 7.66
CA ILE A 487 15.12 -18.25 8.74
C ILE A 487 13.91 -18.95 8.15
N LYS A 488 13.73 -20.22 8.50
CA LYS A 488 12.51 -20.95 8.13
C LYS A 488 11.40 -20.61 9.13
N VAL A 489 10.24 -20.27 8.59
CA VAL A 489 9.09 -19.84 9.37
C VAL A 489 7.85 -20.66 9.02
N ARG A 490 7.03 -20.92 10.03
CA ARG A 490 5.68 -21.44 9.88
C ARG A 490 4.71 -20.28 9.92
N VAL A 491 3.85 -20.22 8.92
CA VAL A 491 2.81 -19.20 8.80
C VAL A 491 1.46 -19.90 8.85
N SER A 492 0.53 -19.37 9.64
CA SER A 492 -0.83 -19.90 9.78
C SER A 492 -1.84 -18.75 9.94
N GLN A 493 -3.13 -19.09 9.89
CA GLN A 493 -4.15 -18.11 10.24
C GLN A 493 -4.01 -17.72 11.72
N PRO A 494 -4.28 -16.44 12.08
CA PRO A 494 -4.31 -16.03 13.47
C PRO A 494 -5.30 -16.87 14.28
N ARG A 495 -4.96 -17.16 15.53
CA ARG A 495 -5.93 -17.80 16.43
C ARG A 495 -6.98 -16.77 16.83
N VAL A 496 -8.22 -17.22 16.90
CA VAL A 496 -9.31 -16.39 17.42
C VAL A 496 -9.24 -16.38 18.94
N SER A 497 -9.26 -15.21 19.54
CA SER A 497 -9.29 -15.05 21.00
C SER A 497 -10.72 -15.24 21.52
N TYR A 498 -11.14 -16.50 21.67
CA TYR A 498 -12.42 -16.81 22.28
C TYR A 498 -12.42 -16.46 23.78
N ARG A 499 -13.63 -16.22 24.33
CA ARG A 499 -13.88 -15.98 25.75
C ARG A 499 -15.01 -16.90 26.21
N GLU A 500 -15.20 -16.97 27.54
CA GLU A 500 -16.33 -17.66 28.14
C GLU A 500 -17.13 -16.71 29.04
N MET A 501 -18.41 -16.95 29.14
CA MET A 501 -19.26 -16.30 30.14
C MET A 501 -20.23 -17.31 30.76
N LEU A 502 -20.76 -17.02 31.92
CA LEU A 502 -21.84 -17.81 32.48
C LEU A 502 -23.11 -17.64 31.65
N ARG A 503 -23.86 -18.74 31.43
CA ARG A 503 -25.18 -18.64 30.77
C ARG A 503 -26.17 -17.99 31.70
N GLU A 504 -26.17 -18.43 32.97
CA GLU A 504 -27.11 -17.97 34.00
C GLU A 504 -26.37 -17.74 35.33
N GLY A 505 -26.91 -16.83 36.15
CA GLY A 505 -26.42 -16.68 37.50
C GLY A 505 -26.76 -17.90 38.34
N ARG A 506 -25.78 -18.44 39.10
CA ARG A 506 -25.97 -19.54 40.04
C ARG A 506 -25.47 -19.16 41.42
N THR A 507 -26.25 -19.60 42.44
CA THR A 507 -25.79 -19.56 43.83
C THR A 507 -25.58 -21.01 44.28
N VAL A 508 -24.36 -21.31 44.69
CA VAL A 508 -23.98 -22.66 45.14
C VAL A 508 -23.57 -22.62 46.61
N GLU A 509 -23.85 -23.71 47.31
CA GLU A 509 -23.50 -23.90 48.73
C GLU A 509 -22.69 -25.18 48.80
N VAL A 510 -21.41 -25.06 49.14
CA VAL A 510 -20.47 -26.17 49.14
C VAL A 510 -19.92 -26.42 50.53
N LYS A 511 -19.72 -27.70 50.84
CA LYS A 511 -19.15 -28.16 52.09
C LYS A 511 -17.95 -29.06 51.79
N VAL A 512 -16.81 -28.79 52.46
CA VAL A 512 -15.64 -29.64 52.46
C VAL A 512 -15.50 -30.27 53.82
N ASP A 513 -15.53 -31.61 53.88
CA ASP A 513 -15.38 -32.38 55.11
C ASP A 513 -14.03 -33.09 55.19
N LYS A 514 -13.29 -33.19 54.09
CA LYS A 514 -11.96 -33.84 54.02
C LYS A 514 -11.08 -33.18 52.96
N LEU A 515 -9.78 -33.14 53.19
CA LEU A 515 -8.73 -32.78 52.24
C LEU A 515 -7.80 -33.98 52.06
N GLY A 516 -7.94 -34.70 50.95
CA GLY A 516 -7.36 -36.04 50.82
C GLY A 516 -7.91 -36.97 51.92
N ASP A 517 -6.99 -37.57 52.69
CA ASP A 517 -7.33 -38.49 53.79
C ASP A 517 -7.48 -37.80 55.16
N LYS A 518 -7.29 -36.48 55.23
CA LYS A 518 -7.34 -35.75 56.52
C LYS A 518 -8.73 -35.09 56.69
N PRO A 519 -9.30 -35.14 57.92
CA PRO A 519 -10.50 -34.36 58.24
C PRO A 519 -10.21 -32.86 58.04
N ALA A 520 -11.16 -32.17 57.39
CA ALA A 520 -11.10 -30.73 57.21
C ALA A 520 -12.53 -30.18 57.28
N PHE A 521 -12.73 -28.89 57.45
CA PHE A 521 -14.01 -28.28 57.39
C PHE A 521 -13.97 -26.90 56.73
N ALA A 522 -14.81 -26.66 55.74
CA ALA A 522 -15.15 -25.35 55.22
C ALA A 522 -16.54 -25.43 54.55
N GLU A 523 -17.39 -24.47 54.83
CA GLU A 523 -18.67 -24.31 54.15
C GLU A 523 -18.78 -22.90 53.57
N LEU A 524 -19.00 -22.79 52.27
CA LEU A 524 -19.10 -21.52 51.53
C LEU A 524 -20.39 -21.46 50.73
N LYS A 525 -21.06 -20.30 50.78
CA LYS A 525 -22.17 -19.97 49.93
C LYS A 525 -21.71 -18.84 49.00
N VAL A 526 -21.62 -19.15 47.71
CA VAL A 526 -21.10 -18.20 46.70
C VAL A 526 -22.13 -17.99 45.60
N SER A 527 -22.40 -16.75 45.24
CA SER A 527 -23.24 -16.38 44.09
C SER A 527 -22.37 -15.98 42.93
N PHE A 528 -22.56 -16.63 41.81
CA PHE A 528 -21.88 -16.32 40.53
C PHE A 528 -22.89 -15.66 39.59
N THR A 529 -22.52 -14.52 39.01
CA THR A 529 -23.43 -13.76 38.14
C THR A 529 -22.64 -13.13 36.99
N ASN A 530 -23.33 -12.83 35.89
CA ASN A 530 -22.78 -11.99 34.82
C ASN A 530 -22.96 -10.53 35.21
N PHE A 531 -21.84 -9.80 35.25
CA PHE A 531 -21.89 -8.38 35.54
C PHE A 531 -20.73 -7.64 34.81
N LYS A 532 -21.09 -6.77 33.90
CA LYS A 532 -20.11 -6.00 33.12
C LYS A 532 -19.44 -4.93 33.99
N THR A 533 -18.13 -5.07 34.17
CA THR A 533 -17.28 -4.09 34.88
C THR A 533 -16.06 -3.76 34.02
N ASP A 534 -15.22 -2.84 34.49
CA ASP A 534 -13.92 -2.53 33.84
C ASP A 534 -12.92 -3.70 33.90
N LYS A 535 -13.19 -4.68 34.75
CA LYS A 535 -12.40 -5.91 34.88
C LYS A 535 -13.18 -7.11 34.31
N PRO A 536 -12.48 -8.03 33.60
CA PRO A 536 -13.14 -9.23 33.05
C PRO A 536 -13.80 -10.08 34.13
N VAL A 537 -13.18 -10.17 35.30
CA VAL A 537 -13.67 -10.93 36.45
C VAL A 537 -13.53 -10.12 37.73
N SER A 538 -14.44 -10.33 38.65
CA SER A 538 -14.42 -9.64 39.96
C SER A 538 -14.95 -10.57 41.07
N VAL A 539 -14.33 -10.51 42.26
CA VAL A 539 -14.71 -11.25 43.45
C VAL A 539 -14.96 -10.28 44.59
N TYR A 540 -16.05 -10.48 45.31
CA TYR A 540 -16.43 -9.66 46.46
C TYR A 540 -16.80 -10.54 47.64
N ASN A 541 -16.33 -10.17 48.84
CA ASN A 541 -16.75 -10.75 50.08
C ASN A 541 -17.90 -9.91 50.67
N GLN A 542 -19.02 -10.56 50.93
CA GLN A 542 -20.23 -9.98 51.54
C GLN A 542 -20.62 -10.70 52.81
N VAL A 543 -19.70 -11.52 53.38
CA VAL A 543 -19.99 -12.23 54.64
C VAL A 543 -20.08 -11.23 55.78
N ASN A 544 -21.17 -11.30 56.52
CA ASN A 544 -21.35 -10.49 57.72
C ASN A 544 -20.57 -11.11 58.88
N THR A 545 -19.34 -10.66 59.07
CA THR A 545 -18.42 -11.17 60.11
C THR A 545 -18.84 -10.80 61.55
N GLU A 546 -19.75 -9.79 61.74
CA GLU A 546 -20.33 -9.53 63.07
C GLU A 546 -21.33 -10.60 63.49
N ALA A 547 -22.14 -11.10 62.54
CA ALA A 547 -23.11 -12.15 62.76
C ALA A 547 -22.47 -13.53 62.70
N ASN A 548 -21.42 -13.72 61.92
CA ASN A 548 -20.71 -15.00 61.69
C ASN A 548 -19.18 -14.76 61.72
N PRO A 549 -18.51 -15.01 62.86
CA PRO A 549 -17.14 -14.62 63.14
C PRO A 549 -16.10 -15.53 62.47
N VAL A 550 -16.13 -15.67 61.17
CA VAL A 550 -15.14 -16.40 60.38
C VAL A 550 -13.82 -15.61 60.29
N PRO A 551 -12.66 -16.25 60.57
CA PRO A 551 -11.36 -15.58 60.47
C PRO A 551 -11.12 -14.99 59.05
N ASN A 552 -10.75 -13.72 58.98
CA ASN A 552 -10.57 -12.99 57.74
C ASN A 552 -9.55 -13.64 56.79
N ALA A 553 -8.54 -14.35 57.33
CA ALA A 553 -7.54 -15.07 56.54
C ALA A 553 -8.20 -16.12 55.62
N PHE A 554 -9.19 -16.88 56.13
CA PHE A 554 -9.89 -17.90 55.36
C PHE A 554 -10.73 -17.28 54.24
N LEU A 555 -11.38 -16.14 54.48
CA LEU A 555 -12.18 -15.41 53.47
C LEU A 555 -11.28 -14.86 52.38
N VAL A 556 -10.12 -14.28 52.74
CA VAL A 556 -9.11 -13.80 51.79
C VAL A 556 -8.55 -14.95 50.94
N ALA A 557 -8.29 -16.11 51.54
CA ALA A 557 -7.84 -17.30 50.81
C ALA A 557 -8.89 -17.78 49.80
N ALA A 558 -10.17 -17.80 50.21
CA ALA A 558 -11.29 -18.13 49.30
C ALA A 558 -11.47 -17.09 48.18
N GLU A 559 -11.33 -15.78 48.47
CA GLU A 559 -11.40 -14.71 47.44
C GLU A 559 -10.32 -14.87 46.39
N HIS A 560 -9.06 -15.11 46.83
CA HIS A 560 -7.94 -15.32 45.90
C HIS A 560 -8.15 -16.57 45.04
N ALA A 561 -8.61 -17.67 45.62
CA ALA A 561 -8.87 -18.92 44.91
C ALA A 561 -10.01 -18.75 43.88
N LEU A 562 -11.08 -18.02 44.20
CA LEU A 562 -12.14 -17.68 43.25
C LEU A 562 -11.66 -16.75 42.13
N ALA A 563 -10.83 -15.77 42.46
CA ALA A 563 -10.28 -14.84 41.47
C ALA A 563 -9.35 -15.56 40.49
N GLU A 564 -8.59 -16.54 40.94
CA GLU A 564 -7.72 -17.37 40.10
C GLU A 564 -8.57 -18.37 39.27
N ALA A 565 -9.52 -19.04 39.85
CA ALA A 565 -10.39 -19.98 39.19
C ALA A 565 -11.23 -19.33 38.06
N LEU A 566 -11.75 -18.12 38.30
CA LEU A 566 -12.52 -17.35 37.33
C LEU A 566 -11.68 -16.83 36.13
N GLN A 567 -10.36 -16.90 36.15
CA GLN A 567 -9.54 -16.47 35.01
C GLN A 567 -9.73 -17.38 33.79
N THR A 568 -10.09 -18.66 33.99
CA THR A 568 -10.26 -19.63 32.89
C THR A 568 -11.60 -20.35 33.09
N GLY A 569 -12.42 -20.43 32.05
CA GLY A 569 -13.70 -21.13 32.09
C GLY A 569 -13.58 -22.65 31.90
N GLU A 570 -14.73 -23.33 31.91
CA GLU A 570 -14.83 -24.79 31.75
C GLU A 570 -14.30 -25.29 30.39
N LEU A 571 -14.42 -24.49 29.35
CA LEU A 571 -13.93 -24.80 27.99
C LEU A 571 -12.46 -24.50 27.79
N GLY A 572 -11.80 -23.88 28.78
CA GLY A 572 -10.40 -23.52 28.75
C GLY A 572 -10.08 -22.12 28.23
N TYR A 573 -11.09 -21.29 27.97
CA TYR A 573 -10.89 -19.88 27.54
C TYR A 573 -11.07 -18.92 28.72
N PRO A 574 -10.46 -17.71 28.67
CA PRO A 574 -10.62 -16.71 29.71
C PRO A 574 -12.09 -16.31 29.91
N MET A 575 -12.53 -16.21 31.16
CA MET A 575 -13.88 -15.75 31.52
C MET A 575 -14.01 -14.23 31.29
N MET A 576 -15.22 -13.80 30.94
CA MET A 576 -15.57 -12.42 30.73
C MET A 576 -16.89 -12.08 31.44
N ASN A 577 -16.96 -10.87 32.02
CA ASN A 577 -18.14 -10.37 32.75
C ASN A 577 -18.57 -11.28 33.93
N ALA A 578 -17.66 -12.05 34.50
CA ALA A 578 -17.98 -12.95 35.60
C ALA A 578 -17.72 -12.30 36.97
N GLN A 579 -18.69 -12.40 37.84
CA GLN A 579 -18.61 -11.90 39.21
C GLN A 579 -18.98 -13.01 40.20
N ALA A 580 -18.08 -13.19 41.20
CA ALA A 580 -18.39 -14.05 42.34
C ALA A 580 -18.59 -13.22 43.62
N ARG A 581 -19.59 -13.55 44.42
CA ARG A 581 -19.85 -12.95 45.74
C ARG A 581 -19.97 -14.04 46.79
N ILE A 582 -19.05 -13.99 47.78
CA ILE A 582 -19.16 -14.87 48.95
C ILE A 582 -20.25 -14.28 49.85
N LEU A 583 -21.35 -14.98 49.96
CA LEU A 583 -22.55 -14.52 50.71
C LEU A 583 -22.52 -14.97 52.15
N ASP A 584 -22.04 -16.21 52.41
CA ASP A 584 -21.98 -16.80 53.73
C ASP A 584 -20.79 -17.78 53.82
N ALA A 585 -20.29 -18.00 55.02
CA ALA A 585 -19.20 -18.93 55.26
C ALA A 585 -19.29 -19.50 56.67
N LYS A 586 -18.99 -20.82 56.87
CA LYS A 586 -18.90 -21.45 58.18
C LYS A 586 -17.54 -22.12 58.37
N PHE A 587 -17.04 -22.11 59.57
CA PHE A 587 -15.76 -22.71 59.91
C PHE A 587 -15.84 -23.52 61.21
N ASP A 588 -14.90 -24.45 61.36
CA ASP A 588 -14.64 -25.19 62.59
C ASP A 588 -13.27 -24.82 63.14
N PRO A 589 -13.15 -24.42 64.44
CA PRO A 589 -11.88 -23.96 65.00
C PRO A 589 -10.74 -24.96 64.98
N GLN A 590 -11.02 -26.29 64.85
CA GLN A 590 -10.03 -27.35 64.88
C GLN A 590 -9.74 -27.97 63.52
N LEU A 591 -10.70 -27.88 62.57
CA LEU A 591 -10.62 -28.56 61.28
C LEU A 591 -10.48 -27.60 60.12
N SER A 592 -10.74 -26.28 60.29
CA SER A 592 -10.64 -25.31 59.20
C SER A 592 -9.21 -24.81 59.03
N SER A 593 -8.87 -24.62 57.77
CA SER A 593 -7.59 -24.05 57.31
C SER A 593 -7.75 -23.24 56.03
N ASP A 594 -6.77 -22.44 55.65
CA ASP A 594 -6.78 -21.73 54.36
C ASP A 594 -7.00 -22.71 53.19
N ASP A 595 -6.33 -23.88 53.22
CA ASP A 595 -6.48 -24.93 52.22
C ASP A 595 -7.89 -25.48 52.12
N SER A 596 -8.62 -25.58 53.22
CA SER A 596 -10.02 -26.06 53.21
C SER A 596 -10.95 -25.04 52.58
N PHE A 597 -10.70 -23.75 52.77
CA PHE A 597 -11.45 -22.68 52.16
C PHE A 597 -11.11 -22.50 50.66
N ILE A 598 -9.82 -22.67 50.29
CA ILE A 598 -9.38 -22.74 48.87
C ILE A 598 -10.13 -23.90 48.14
N ALA A 599 -10.13 -25.08 48.75
CA ALA A 599 -10.82 -26.24 48.16
C ALA A 599 -12.34 -26.03 48.04
N ALA A 600 -12.99 -25.39 49.03
CA ALA A 600 -14.40 -25.03 48.96
C ALA A 600 -14.67 -24.00 47.86
N ALA A 601 -13.82 -22.99 47.70
CA ALA A 601 -13.90 -21.99 46.65
C ALA A 601 -13.79 -22.60 45.26
N ILE A 602 -12.79 -23.46 45.01
CA ILE A 602 -12.59 -24.17 43.75
C ILE A 602 -13.78 -25.08 43.44
N ARG A 603 -14.31 -25.78 44.46
CA ARG A 603 -15.50 -26.61 44.27
C ARG A 603 -16.74 -25.80 43.95
N ALA A 604 -16.96 -24.68 44.62
CA ALA A 604 -18.05 -23.77 44.34
C ALA A 604 -18.00 -23.27 42.88
N TYR A 605 -16.80 -22.88 42.43
CA TYR A 605 -16.60 -22.49 41.04
C TYR A 605 -16.94 -23.60 40.05
N ARG A 606 -16.45 -24.83 40.26
CA ARG A 606 -16.76 -25.96 39.39
C ARG A 606 -18.27 -26.26 39.33
N GLU A 607 -18.96 -26.30 40.47
CA GLU A 607 -20.41 -26.55 40.53
C GLU A 607 -21.22 -25.43 39.87
N ALA A 608 -20.72 -24.18 39.89
CA ALA A 608 -21.37 -23.05 39.26
C ALA A 608 -21.19 -23.04 37.75
N THR A 609 -20.01 -23.50 37.25
CA THR A 609 -19.66 -23.46 35.82
C THR A 609 -20.06 -24.70 35.07
N GLU A 610 -20.22 -25.87 35.75
CA GLU A 610 -20.55 -27.15 35.12
C GLU A 610 -21.81 -27.05 34.25
N GLY A 611 -21.62 -27.18 32.91
CA GLY A 611 -22.68 -27.05 31.90
C GLY A 611 -23.33 -25.65 31.83
N ASN A 612 -22.79 -24.67 32.54
CA ASN A 612 -23.35 -23.31 32.63
C ASN A 612 -22.48 -22.24 31.99
N VAL A 613 -21.58 -22.63 31.09
CA VAL A 613 -20.76 -21.68 30.35
C VAL A 613 -21.18 -21.59 28.89
N GLN A 614 -20.97 -20.41 28.30
CA GLN A 614 -21.20 -20.11 26.90
C GLN A 614 -19.92 -19.55 26.29
N LEU A 615 -19.56 -20.07 25.10
CA LEU A 615 -18.45 -19.54 24.31
C LEU A 615 -18.84 -18.20 23.71
N LEU A 616 -17.92 -17.26 23.78
CA LEU A 616 -18.02 -15.95 23.12
C LEU A 616 -17.00 -15.87 21.99
N GLU A 617 -17.43 -15.36 20.84
CA GLU A 617 -16.56 -15.04 19.70
C GLU A 617 -16.39 -13.53 19.53
N PRO A 618 -15.19 -13.04 19.12
CA PRO A 618 -14.98 -11.62 18.86
C PRO A 618 -15.69 -11.22 17.57
N ILE A 619 -16.45 -10.13 17.64
CA ILE A 619 -17.14 -9.51 16.52
C ILE A 619 -16.37 -8.26 16.08
N MET A 620 -16.19 -8.13 14.78
CA MET A 620 -15.55 -6.99 14.14
C MET A 620 -16.61 -6.09 13.50
N LYS A 621 -16.47 -4.79 13.63
CA LYS A 621 -17.16 -3.84 12.77
C LYS A 621 -16.41 -3.77 11.45
N VAL A 622 -17.08 -4.07 10.37
CA VAL A 622 -16.56 -4.05 9.00
C VAL A 622 -17.22 -2.90 8.25
N THR A 623 -16.42 -1.99 7.72
CA THR A 623 -16.88 -0.90 6.85
C THR A 623 -16.38 -1.15 5.43
N VAL A 624 -17.28 -1.31 4.47
CA VAL A 624 -16.94 -1.54 3.06
C VAL A 624 -17.37 -0.36 2.23
N THR A 625 -16.42 0.28 1.56
CA THR A 625 -16.67 1.30 0.55
C THR A 625 -16.62 0.67 -0.83
N THR A 626 -17.70 0.74 -1.61
CA THR A 626 -17.84 0.05 -2.89
C THR A 626 -18.65 0.87 -3.91
N PRO A 627 -18.36 0.75 -5.23
CA PRO A 627 -19.26 1.28 -6.26
C PRO A 627 -20.66 0.63 -6.19
N SER A 628 -21.68 1.38 -6.62
CA SER A 628 -23.09 0.96 -6.60
C SER A 628 -23.35 -0.40 -7.25
N GLU A 629 -22.65 -0.69 -8.35
CA GLU A 629 -22.79 -1.94 -9.11
C GLU A 629 -22.39 -3.22 -8.34
N PHE A 630 -21.54 -3.10 -7.29
CA PHE A 630 -21.07 -4.24 -6.50
C PHE A 630 -21.72 -4.37 -5.13
N VAL A 631 -22.58 -3.44 -4.72
CA VAL A 631 -23.24 -3.45 -3.40
C VAL A 631 -23.96 -4.75 -3.14
N GLY A 632 -24.71 -5.27 -4.13
CA GLY A 632 -25.44 -6.54 -3.99
C GLY A 632 -24.52 -7.73 -3.72
N ASN A 633 -23.39 -7.82 -4.40
CA ASN A 633 -22.40 -8.88 -4.19
C ASN A 633 -21.77 -8.79 -2.80
N ILE A 634 -21.43 -7.57 -2.34
CA ILE A 634 -20.86 -7.32 -1.02
C ILE A 634 -21.85 -7.70 0.10
N LEU A 635 -23.11 -7.29 -0.02
CA LEU A 635 -24.15 -7.64 0.95
C LEU A 635 -24.38 -9.15 1.03
N GLY A 636 -24.41 -9.84 -0.12
CA GLY A 636 -24.53 -11.29 -0.19
C GLY A 636 -23.36 -12.01 0.49
N ASP A 637 -22.13 -11.55 0.27
CA ASP A 637 -20.94 -12.11 0.88
C ASP A 637 -20.90 -11.87 2.40
N LEU A 638 -21.17 -10.64 2.87
CA LEU A 638 -21.26 -10.33 4.30
C LEU A 638 -22.29 -11.22 5.01
N SER A 639 -23.46 -11.42 4.39
CA SER A 639 -24.51 -12.32 4.94
C SER A 639 -24.05 -13.77 5.01
N SER A 640 -23.31 -14.26 4.01
CA SER A 640 -22.76 -15.63 4.00
C SER A 640 -21.76 -15.88 5.13
N ARG A 641 -21.11 -14.80 5.62
CA ARG A 641 -20.15 -14.80 6.74
C ARG A 641 -20.79 -14.63 8.10
N ARG A 642 -22.11 -14.75 8.20
CA ARG A 642 -22.88 -14.44 9.42
C ARG A 642 -22.81 -12.96 9.81
N GLY A 643 -22.55 -12.09 8.84
CA GLY A 643 -22.51 -10.64 9.03
C GLY A 643 -23.91 -10.07 9.18
N ILE A 644 -24.08 -9.17 10.16
CA ILE A 644 -25.30 -8.38 10.37
C ILE A 644 -25.02 -6.98 9.82
N VAL A 645 -25.71 -6.62 8.74
CA VAL A 645 -25.59 -5.28 8.14
C VAL A 645 -26.30 -4.27 9.03
N ASP A 646 -25.58 -3.26 9.47
CA ASP A 646 -26.06 -2.19 10.35
C ASP A 646 -26.50 -0.95 9.55
N ARG A 647 -25.65 -0.53 8.58
CA ARG A 647 -25.85 0.71 7.84
C ARG A 647 -25.46 0.55 6.37
N GLN A 648 -26.21 1.20 5.50
CA GLN A 648 -25.86 1.36 4.10
C GLN A 648 -26.15 2.79 3.67
N GLU A 649 -25.12 3.53 3.27
CA GLU A 649 -25.25 4.91 2.84
C GLU A 649 -24.57 5.13 1.49
N SER A 650 -25.14 6.00 0.66
CA SER A 650 -24.52 6.45 -0.59
C SER A 650 -23.82 7.80 -0.39
N ASN A 651 -22.72 8.03 -1.12
CA ASN A 651 -22.14 9.36 -1.21
C ASN A 651 -23.10 10.35 -1.92
N SER A 652 -22.78 11.65 -1.86
CA SER A 652 -23.60 12.72 -2.47
C SER A 652 -23.85 12.57 -3.98
N THR A 653 -23.04 11.79 -4.70
CA THR A 653 -23.17 11.52 -6.14
C THR A 653 -23.88 10.21 -6.45
N GLY A 654 -24.19 9.37 -5.45
CA GLY A 654 -24.84 8.06 -5.62
C GLY A 654 -23.96 6.98 -6.26
N ASN A 655 -22.70 7.26 -6.56
CA ASN A 655 -21.81 6.33 -7.27
C ASN A 655 -21.02 5.40 -6.34
N MET A 656 -20.87 5.79 -5.08
CA MET A 656 -20.15 4.99 -4.06
C MET A 656 -21.08 4.77 -2.86
N PHE A 657 -21.02 3.58 -2.31
CA PHE A 657 -21.74 3.18 -1.11
C PHE A 657 -20.78 2.81 0.02
N GLU A 658 -21.17 3.14 1.24
CA GLU A 658 -20.53 2.68 2.45
C GLU A 658 -21.49 1.70 3.16
N VAL A 659 -21.00 0.51 3.43
CA VAL A 659 -21.75 -0.57 4.09
C VAL A 659 -21.05 -0.91 5.38
N ASP A 660 -21.72 -0.71 6.52
CA ASP A 660 -21.26 -1.14 7.83
C ASP A 660 -21.95 -2.47 8.22
N ALA A 661 -21.16 -3.41 8.70
CA ALA A 661 -21.68 -4.71 9.17
C ALA A 661 -20.88 -5.22 10.38
N TYR A 662 -21.52 -6.02 11.22
CA TYR A 662 -20.89 -6.73 12.33
C TYR A 662 -20.68 -8.20 11.94
N VAL A 663 -19.42 -8.66 11.94
CA VAL A 663 -19.04 -9.98 11.41
C VAL A 663 -18.07 -10.67 12.38
N PRO A 664 -18.23 -11.98 12.66
CA PRO A 664 -17.29 -12.73 13.47
C PRO A 664 -15.86 -12.74 12.87
N LEU A 665 -14.85 -12.47 13.69
CA LEU A 665 -13.44 -12.42 13.26
C LEU A 665 -13.02 -13.72 12.54
N ALA A 666 -13.48 -14.88 12.99
CA ALA A 666 -13.17 -16.16 12.36
C ALA A 666 -13.55 -16.25 10.87
N ARG A 667 -14.50 -15.42 10.42
CA ARG A 667 -15.00 -15.38 9.04
C ARG A 667 -14.32 -14.30 8.17
N LEU A 668 -13.39 -13.54 8.72
CA LEU A 668 -12.81 -12.35 8.07
C LEU A 668 -11.35 -12.51 7.62
N PHE A 669 -10.66 -13.60 7.94
CA PHE A 669 -9.23 -13.75 7.64
C PHE A 669 -8.89 -13.65 6.15
N THR A 670 -9.80 -13.99 5.24
CA THR A 670 -9.63 -13.88 3.78
C THR A 670 -10.43 -12.73 3.17
N TYR A 671 -11.21 -12.01 3.98
CA TYR A 671 -12.25 -11.09 3.52
C TYR A 671 -11.74 -9.97 2.63
N ALA A 672 -10.59 -9.37 2.96
CA ALA A 672 -10.02 -8.28 2.18
C ALA A 672 -9.72 -8.68 0.72
N ASN A 673 -9.26 -9.91 0.49
CA ASN A 673 -9.02 -10.42 -0.86
C ASN A 673 -10.33 -10.71 -1.59
N GLU A 674 -11.31 -11.24 -0.89
CA GLU A 674 -12.62 -11.58 -1.47
C GLU A 674 -13.41 -10.34 -1.85
N VAL A 675 -13.39 -9.28 -1.02
CA VAL A 675 -13.95 -7.96 -1.38
C VAL A 675 -13.33 -7.40 -2.65
N ARG A 676 -12.01 -7.49 -2.78
CA ARG A 676 -11.32 -7.08 -4.01
C ARG A 676 -11.75 -7.91 -5.22
N SER A 677 -11.85 -9.22 -5.06
CA SER A 677 -12.30 -10.12 -6.13
C SER A 677 -13.75 -9.82 -6.55
N LEU A 678 -14.67 -9.67 -5.58
CA LEU A 678 -16.08 -9.37 -5.82
C LEU A 678 -16.34 -8.02 -6.47
N SER A 679 -15.42 -7.08 -6.30
CA SER A 679 -15.52 -5.71 -6.79
C SER A 679 -14.53 -5.36 -7.91
N GLN A 680 -13.84 -6.35 -8.45
CA GLN A 680 -12.78 -6.14 -9.45
C GLN A 680 -11.70 -5.15 -8.95
N GLY A 681 -11.37 -5.20 -7.65
CA GLY A 681 -10.39 -4.32 -7.02
C GLY A 681 -10.89 -2.92 -6.65
N ARG A 682 -12.18 -2.59 -6.89
CA ARG A 682 -12.73 -1.24 -6.68
C ARG A 682 -13.27 -0.96 -5.29
N ALA A 683 -13.57 -2.01 -4.50
CA ALA A 683 -14.00 -1.86 -3.11
C ALA A 683 -12.83 -1.94 -2.15
N ALA A 684 -12.97 -1.26 -1.02
CA ALA A 684 -12.06 -1.31 0.11
C ALA A 684 -12.83 -1.69 1.38
N ALA A 685 -12.22 -2.53 2.23
CA ALA A 685 -12.79 -2.91 3.51
C ALA A 685 -11.86 -2.49 4.65
N GLY A 686 -12.42 -1.81 5.65
CA GLY A 686 -11.81 -1.56 6.95
C GLY A 686 -12.41 -2.50 8.00
N MET A 687 -11.65 -2.86 9.03
CA MET A 687 -12.10 -3.73 10.11
C MET A 687 -11.57 -3.21 11.45
N GLU A 688 -12.46 -3.11 12.44
CA GLU A 688 -12.08 -2.71 13.80
C GLU A 688 -12.79 -3.62 14.84
N PRO A 689 -12.16 -3.92 15.99
CA PRO A 689 -12.78 -4.67 17.05
C PRO A 689 -14.04 -3.95 17.56
N HIS A 690 -15.14 -4.71 17.77
CA HIS A 690 -16.38 -4.15 18.28
C HIS A 690 -16.71 -4.69 19.68
N ASN A 691 -17.11 -5.95 19.77
CA ASN A 691 -17.50 -6.58 21.03
C ASN A 691 -17.28 -8.10 20.98
N TYR A 692 -17.73 -8.80 22.02
CA TYR A 692 -17.84 -10.25 22.06
C TYR A 692 -19.32 -10.63 22.10
N GLU A 693 -19.72 -11.63 21.31
CA GLU A 693 -21.07 -12.15 21.26
C GLU A 693 -21.10 -13.70 21.39
N PRO A 694 -22.23 -14.28 21.83
CA PRO A 694 -22.34 -15.71 21.93
C PRO A 694 -22.08 -16.44 20.61
N ALA A 695 -21.09 -17.34 20.62
CA ALA A 695 -20.82 -18.20 19.49
C ALA A 695 -21.90 -19.27 19.33
N PRO A 696 -22.29 -19.60 18.09
CA PRO A 696 -23.20 -20.74 17.83
C PRO A 696 -22.59 -22.08 18.24
N ASP A 697 -23.44 -23.07 18.49
CA ASP A 697 -23.02 -24.40 18.96
C ASP A 697 -22.17 -25.17 17.93
N ASP A 698 -22.28 -24.86 16.64
CA ASP A 698 -21.46 -25.45 15.59
C ASP A 698 -20.00 -25.01 15.72
N VAL A 699 -19.72 -23.76 16.14
CA VAL A 699 -18.38 -23.26 16.43
C VAL A 699 -17.76 -24.03 17.59
N LEU A 700 -18.53 -24.28 18.65
CA LEU A 700 -18.06 -25.04 19.80
C LEU A 700 -17.73 -26.50 19.42
N ARG A 701 -18.58 -27.15 18.63
CA ARG A 701 -18.32 -28.52 18.11
C ARG A 701 -17.06 -28.55 17.26
N GLN A 702 -16.90 -27.60 16.35
CA GLN A 702 -15.71 -27.49 15.52
C GLN A 702 -14.42 -27.32 16.35
N LEU A 703 -14.46 -26.53 17.42
CA LEU A 703 -13.28 -26.33 18.31
C LEU A 703 -12.96 -27.59 19.12
N ARG A 704 -13.97 -28.43 19.44
CA ARG A 704 -13.78 -29.73 20.12
C ARG A 704 -13.34 -30.84 19.16
N GLY A 705 -13.37 -30.61 17.84
CA GLY A 705 -13.07 -31.62 16.83
C GLY A 705 -14.18 -32.66 16.65
N GLU A 706 -15.44 -32.28 16.95
CA GLU A 706 -16.65 -33.11 16.84
C GLU A 706 -17.40 -32.89 15.50
#